data_cf95abb709e5e85e17de0f7e02ed408d
#
_entry.id   cf95abb709e5e85e17de0f7e02ed408d
#
_cell.length_a   1.000
_cell.length_b   1.000
_cell.length_c   1.000
_cell.angle_alpha   90.00
_cell.angle_beta   90.00
_cell.angle_gamma   90.00
#
_symmetry.space_group_name_H-M   'P 1'
#
loop_
_entity.id
_entity.type
_entity.pdbx_description
1 polymer ?
#
loop_
_entity_poly.entity_id
_entity_poly.type
_entity_poly.pdbx_seq_one_letter_code
_entity_poly.pdbx_strand_id
1 'polypeptide(L)'
;MSDLEKLKQTEPKTWAAGLPAVISSMQYIFREAGPLRGGNGLLEMNQKGGFDCPSCAWPDPDGHRSVAEFCENGAKALASEATRKLAGGEFFARHSVEELKGESDHWHELQGRIEQPMILREGASHYQPISWEEAFQLIASHLKKLPSPDAAIFYTSGRASNEAAFLYQLFARSFGTNNLPDCSNMCHESSGLAMKQSVGVGKGTVTMDDFLEADVILCVGQNPGTNHPRMLTTLEEAVKRGAKIISINPLREAGLMGFAHPQHITAMLGHRTKLASHFLTVRVNGDLALFRGLAKVLLENGGPDLDLAFIQEHTQDFHVYQNLVEGISWDEIIRMSGVTEVEIRELAGLLASGSRKVITCWAMGLTQHRNAVATIREVVNVHLLLGAIGKAGAGLCPVRGHSNVQGDRTMGIFEQMPEWFLAALDRECGIQSPRKHGHDTVASILAMHRDEAKVFFALGGNFLQATPDTNFTAQALQKCELTCHVSTKLNRSHLVTGRTALILPCLGRSELDGDSRFVTCENSMGIVQPSCGSLSPASHHLLSEVEIIARLAEATLGKNGAVPWRWLSEDYDRIRELIERVVPGFENFNHRLDEEGGFYLPNSAKARKWDTPEGKAVFSTAPMDVFQSAEGRLVLQTLRSHDQFNTTIYGMDDRYRGISNARRIIFLNPEDMLVRNIRPGQSVDITSYWKNETREAKGFLAIPYEIPAGSAAAYFPEANVLVPIGSQAEGSGTPTSKAVEISILSSNTD
;
A
#
# COMPACT_ATOMS: atom_id res chain seq x y z
N MET A 1 -32.03 11.11 -4.39
CA MET A 1 -31.89 10.05 -5.43
C MET A 1 -31.13 8.91 -4.80
N SER A 2 -31.68 7.72 -4.75
CA SER A 2 -30.97 6.51 -4.25
C SER A 2 -29.78 6.21 -5.16
N ASP A 3 -28.75 5.51 -4.66
CA ASP A 3 -27.60 5.10 -5.48
C ASP A 3 -28.03 4.20 -6.66
N LEU A 4 -29.17 3.53 -6.55
CA LEU A 4 -29.82 2.77 -7.62
C LEU A 4 -30.18 3.60 -8.85
N GLU A 5 -30.64 4.85 -8.67
CA GLU A 5 -31.03 5.73 -9.79
C GLU A 5 -29.82 6.34 -10.51
N LYS A 6 -28.64 6.25 -9.92
CA LYS A 6 -27.39 6.84 -10.44
C LYS A 6 -26.49 5.83 -11.15
N LEU A 7 -26.57 4.54 -10.76
CA LEU A 7 -25.71 3.49 -11.32
C LEU A 7 -25.89 3.37 -12.83
N LYS A 8 -24.77 3.49 -13.56
CA LYS A 8 -24.69 3.09 -14.96
C LYS A 8 -23.70 1.93 -15.07
N GLN A 9 -24.13 0.87 -15.71
CA GLN A 9 -23.33 -0.32 -15.98
C GLN A 9 -23.07 -0.46 -17.48
N THR A 10 -21.84 -0.76 -17.83
CA THR A 10 -21.40 -1.11 -19.18
C THR A 10 -20.59 -2.39 -19.13
N GLU A 11 -20.32 -2.99 -20.29
CA GLU A 11 -19.41 -4.13 -20.35
C GLU A 11 -18.01 -3.77 -19.79
N PRO A 12 -17.36 -4.68 -19.03
CA PRO A 12 -16.00 -4.51 -18.58
C PRO A 12 -15.02 -4.32 -19.75
N LYS A 13 -14.01 -3.50 -19.57
CA LYS A 13 -12.97 -3.29 -20.59
C LYS A 13 -11.98 -4.45 -20.62
N THR A 14 -11.48 -4.73 -21.82
CA THR A 14 -10.43 -5.73 -22.05
C THR A 14 -9.05 -5.12 -22.26
N TRP A 15 -8.89 -3.84 -21.96
CA TRP A 15 -7.63 -3.11 -22.09
C TRP A 15 -7.61 -1.88 -21.21
N ALA A 16 -6.40 -1.43 -20.85
CA ALA A 16 -6.15 -0.26 -20.00
C ALA A 16 -5.39 0.84 -20.72
N ALA A 17 -5.41 2.03 -20.12
CA ALA A 17 -4.74 3.27 -20.53
C ALA A 17 -5.23 3.86 -21.87
N GLY A 18 -4.33 4.19 -22.79
CA GLY A 18 -4.66 4.81 -24.08
C GLY A 18 -5.27 6.22 -23.99
N LEU A 19 -5.95 6.63 -25.05
CA LEU A 19 -6.56 7.96 -25.15
C LEU A 19 -7.53 8.29 -24.01
N PRO A 20 -8.38 7.36 -23.53
CA PRO A 20 -9.23 7.64 -22.36
C PRO A 20 -8.46 8.05 -21.09
N ALA A 21 -7.29 7.45 -20.85
CA ALA A 21 -6.43 7.82 -19.72
C ALA A 21 -5.84 9.21 -19.89
N VAL A 22 -5.40 9.55 -21.10
CA VAL A 22 -4.88 10.89 -21.42
C VAL A 22 -5.96 11.95 -21.20
N ILE A 23 -7.16 11.75 -21.75
CA ILE A 23 -8.29 12.67 -21.59
C ILE A 23 -8.64 12.83 -20.13
N SER A 24 -8.78 11.75 -19.37
CA SER A 24 -9.10 11.78 -17.94
C SER A 24 -8.04 12.55 -17.15
N SER A 25 -6.75 12.29 -17.41
CA SER A 25 -5.63 12.99 -16.78
C SER A 25 -5.71 14.50 -17.03
N MET A 26 -5.86 14.91 -18.29
CA MET A 26 -5.88 16.32 -18.68
C MET A 26 -7.13 17.05 -18.13
N GLN A 27 -8.29 16.40 -18.15
CA GLN A 27 -9.51 16.96 -17.55
C GLN A 27 -9.34 17.23 -16.06
N TYR A 28 -8.74 16.30 -15.32
CA TYR A 28 -8.48 16.44 -13.90
C TYR A 28 -7.48 17.56 -13.62
N ILE A 29 -6.37 17.59 -14.34
CA ILE A 29 -5.34 18.63 -14.24
C ILE A 29 -5.94 20.02 -14.49
N PHE A 30 -6.69 20.19 -15.57
CA PHE A 30 -7.27 21.50 -15.93
C PHE A 30 -8.30 21.97 -14.93
N ARG A 31 -9.13 21.05 -14.42
CA ARG A 31 -10.19 21.37 -13.46
C ARG A 31 -9.64 21.76 -12.08
N GLU A 32 -8.64 21.03 -11.57
CA GLU A 32 -8.16 21.19 -10.20
C GLU A 32 -6.95 22.12 -10.09
N ALA A 33 -5.90 21.92 -10.90
CA ALA A 33 -4.66 22.67 -10.81
C ALA A 33 -4.54 23.81 -11.84
N GLY A 34 -5.33 23.75 -12.89
CA GLY A 34 -5.25 24.67 -14.03
C GLY A 34 -4.13 24.32 -15.01
N PRO A 35 -4.16 24.86 -16.25
CA PRO A 35 -3.29 24.40 -17.34
C PRO A 35 -1.80 24.71 -17.09
N LEU A 36 -1.45 25.88 -16.54
CA LEU A 36 -0.05 26.26 -16.33
C LEU A 36 0.57 25.51 -15.14
N ARG A 37 -0.05 25.62 -13.95
CA ARG A 37 0.48 25.00 -12.72
C ARG A 37 0.49 23.48 -12.85
N GLY A 38 -0.64 22.91 -13.28
CA GLY A 38 -0.75 21.46 -13.47
C GLY A 38 0.13 20.93 -14.59
N GLY A 39 0.24 21.67 -15.71
CA GLY A 39 1.11 21.33 -16.84
C GLY A 39 2.59 21.29 -16.46
N ASN A 40 3.07 22.33 -15.77
CA ASN A 40 4.45 22.37 -15.28
C ASN A 40 4.73 21.21 -14.33
N GLY A 41 3.84 20.96 -13.36
CA GLY A 41 4.01 19.83 -12.45
C GLY A 41 4.03 18.47 -13.15
N LEU A 42 3.25 18.27 -14.23
CA LEU A 42 3.32 17.02 -15.00
C LEU A 42 4.65 16.83 -15.72
N LEU A 43 5.27 17.92 -16.20
CA LEU A 43 6.57 17.87 -16.89
C LEU A 43 7.74 17.63 -15.94
N GLU A 44 7.56 17.89 -14.65
CA GLU A 44 8.61 17.73 -13.63
C GLU A 44 8.45 16.42 -12.85
N MET A 45 7.23 15.86 -12.79
CA MET A 45 6.96 14.65 -12.04
C MET A 45 7.75 13.45 -12.59
N ASN A 46 8.49 12.78 -11.71
CA ASN A 46 9.38 11.65 -12.02
C ASN A 46 10.52 12.01 -13.00
N GLN A 47 10.84 13.28 -13.16
CA GLN A 47 11.99 13.72 -13.94
C GLN A 47 13.22 13.90 -13.04
N LYS A 48 14.41 13.86 -13.66
CA LYS A 48 15.65 14.21 -12.96
C LYS A 48 15.60 15.66 -12.49
N GLY A 49 15.85 15.89 -11.20
CA GLY A 49 15.73 17.21 -10.57
C GLY A 49 14.29 17.68 -10.31
N GLY A 50 13.29 16.87 -10.65
CA GLY A 50 11.89 17.08 -10.29
C GLY A 50 11.47 16.33 -9.04
N PHE A 51 10.18 16.23 -8.82
CA PHE A 51 9.63 15.53 -7.65
C PHE A 51 9.13 14.11 -7.99
N ASP A 52 9.29 13.23 -7.02
CA ASP A 52 8.75 11.86 -7.07
C ASP A 52 7.22 11.86 -6.98
N CYS A 53 6.56 11.04 -7.79
CA CYS A 53 5.11 10.94 -7.83
C CYS A 53 4.51 10.62 -6.45
N PRO A 54 3.57 11.41 -5.91
CA PRO A 54 2.98 11.17 -4.60
C PRO A 54 1.98 10.00 -4.58
N SER A 55 2.00 9.12 -5.59
CA SER A 55 1.10 7.97 -5.73
C SER A 55 1.80 6.67 -5.32
N CYS A 56 2.16 5.80 -6.26
CA CYS A 56 2.71 4.46 -5.97
C CYS A 56 4.24 4.44 -5.98
N ALA A 57 4.81 3.34 -5.44
CA ALA A 57 6.26 3.13 -5.36
C ALA A 57 6.84 2.39 -6.58
N TRP A 58 6.19 2.44 -7.76
CA TRP A 58 6.79 1.86 -8.97
C TRP A 58 7.99 2.73 -9.39
N PRO A 59 9.17 2.14 -9.60
CA PRO A 59 10.38 2.90 -9.86
C PRO A 59 10.35 3.67 -11.18
N ASP A 60 11.20 4.68 -11.27
CA ASP A 60 11.51 5.39 -12.49
C ASP A 60 12.62 4.66 -13.25
N PRO A 61 12.65 4.72 -14.59
CA PRO A 61 13.77 4.17 -15.37
C PRO A 61 15.10 4.84 -15.00
N ASP A 62 16.16 4.03 -14.78
CA ASP A 62 17.50 4.54 -14.43
C ASP A 62 18.12 5.37 -15.58
N GLY A 63 17.86 4.93 -16.82
CA GLY A 63 18.41 5.55 -18.03
C GLY A 63 17.57 6.73 -18.54
N HIS A 64 17.04 6.60 -19.75
CA HIS A 64 16.21 7.61 -20.39
C HIS A 64 14.80 7.62 -19.80
N ARG A 65 14.33 8.80 -19.36
CA ARG A 65 12.96 9.04 -18.91
C ARG A 65 12.13 9.67 -20.04
N SER A 66 10.89 9.24 -20.16
CA SER A 66 9.93 9.84 -21.11
C SER A 66 9.63 11.28 -20.69
N VAL A 67 9.29 12.15 -21.64
CA VAL A 67 8.83 13.53 -21.33
C VAL A 67 7.56 13.48 -20.46
N ALA A 68 6.72 12.48 -20.60
CA ALA A 68 5.53 12.25 -19.78
C ALA A 68 5.73 10.99 -18.92
N GLU A 69 6.61 11.04 -17.93
CA GLU A 69 6.92 9.93 -17.02
C GLU A 69 5.90 9.80 -15.90
N PHE A 70 4.60 9.86 -16.24
CA PHE A 70 3.49 9.74 -15.31
C PHE A 70 2.37 8.86 -15.86
N CYS A 71 1.55 8.36 -14.97
CA CYS A 71 0.31 7.66 -15.30
C CYS A 71 -0.92 8.50 -14.90
N GLU A 72 -2.11 8.00 -15.23
CA GLU A 72 -3.37 8.65 -14.87
C GLU A 72 -3.51 8.87 -13.35
N ASN A 73 -3.13 7.89 -12.52
CA ASN A 73 -3.17 8.05 -11.06
C ASN A 73 -2.22 9.13 -10.58
N GLY A 74 -0.99 9.17 -11.13
CA GLY A 74 -0.02 10.22 -10.81
C GLY A 74 -0.53 11.60 -11.22
N ALA A 75 -1.11 11.74 -12.40
CA ALA A 75 -1.70 13.00 -12.87
C ALA A 75 -2.85 13.46 -11.95
N LYS A 76 -3.73 12.55 -11.51
CA LYS A 76 -4.81 12.85 -10.56
C LYS A 76 -4.28 13.22 -9.18
N ALA A 77 -3.27 12.51 -8.70
CA ALA A 77 -2.62 12.81 -7.41
C ALA A 77 -1.98 14.21 -7.43
N LEU A 78 -1.26 14.54 -8.50
CA LEU A 78 -0.72 15.89 -8.69
C LEU A 78 -1.81 16.94 -8.78
N ALA A 79 -2.86 16.70 -9.58
CA ALA A 79 -3.98 17.66 -9.71
C ALA A 79 -4.64 17.96 -8.37
N SER A 80 -4.83 16.92 -7.56
CA SER A 80 -5.37 17.01 -6.22
C SER A 80 -4.46 17.82 -5.28
N GLU A 81 -3.15 17.59 -5.34
CA GLU A 81 -2.17 18.29 -4.50
C GLU A 81 -1.93 19.72 -4.94
N ALA A 82 -1.86 19.96 -6.25
CA ALA A 82 -1.58 21.27 -6.86
C ALA A 82 -2.83 22.17 -7.00
N THR A 83 -4.00 21.75 -6.48
CA THR A 83 -5.23 22.55 -6.56
C THR A 83 -5.06 23.91 -5.87
N ARG A 84 -5.76 24.93 -6.41
CA ARG A 84 -5.80 26.28 -5.82
C ARG A 84 -6.98 26.46 -4.87
N LYS A 85 -7.87 25.48 -4.76
CA LYS A 85 -8.96 25.50 -3.79
C LYS A 85 -8.40 25.34 -2.39
N LEU A 86 -8.95 26.09 -1.43
CA LEU A 86 -8.53 26.06 -0.04
C LEU A 86 -9.70 25.73 0.87
N ALA A 87 -9.48 24.83 1.81
CA ALA A 87 -10.35 24.55 2.94
C ALA A 87 -9.75 25.23 4.18
N GLY A 88 -10.08 26.50 4.37
CA GLY A 88 -9.57 27.35 5.44
C GLY A 88 -10.62 27.70 6.49
N GLY A 89 -10.32 28.75 7.27
CA GLY A 89 -11.20 29.18 8.37
C GLY A 89 -12.64 29.46 7.96
N GLU A 90 -12.88 30.09 6.81
CA GLU A 90 -14.25 30.34 6.31
C GLU A 90 -14.98 29.07 5.91
N PHE A 91 -14.29 28.09 5.33
CA PHE A 91 -14.86 26.79 4.99
C PHE A 91 -15.34 26.08 6.25
N PHE A 92 -14.49 25.96 7.25
CA PHE A 92 -14.81 25.29 8.51
C PHE A 92 -15.80 26.06 9.38
N ALA A 93 -15.91 27.37 9.23
CA ALA A 93 -16.94 28.17 9.91
C ALA A 93 -18.34 27.95 9.32
N ARG A 94 -18.44 27.59 8.02
CA ARG A 94 -19.70 27.31 7.33
C ARG A 94 -20.20 25.89 7.46
N HIS A 95 -19.30 24.94 7.74
CA HIS A 95 -19.62 23.51 7.77
C HIS A 95 -19.29 22.92 9.13
N SER A 96 -20.31 22.48 9.84
CA SER A 96 -20.15 21.72 11.08
C SER A 96 -19.54 20.34 10.80
N VAL A 97 -18.90 19.75 11.78
CA VAL A 97 -18.36 18.38 11.68
C VAL A 97 -19.46 17.37 11.32
N GLU A 98 -20.67 17.56 11.83
CA GLU A 98 -21.81 16.66 11.53
C GLU A 98 -22.29 16.78 10.08
N GLU A 99 -22.35 17.98 9.53
CA GLU A 99 -22.64 18.19 8.10
C GLU A 99 -21.57 17.55 7.23
N LEU A 100 -20.28 17.75 7.58
CA LEU A 100 -19.17 17.14 6.85
C LEU A 100 -19.19 15.61 6.91
N LYS A 101 -19.61 14.99 8.01
CA LYS A 101 -19.78 13.53 8.10
C LYS A 101 -20.82 12.99 7.11
N GLY A 102 -21.85 13.78 6.79
CA GLY A 102 -22.88 13.44 5.82
C GLY A 102 -22.38 13.39 4.37
N GLU A 103 -21.27 14.07 4.08
CA GLU A 103 -20.70 14.14 2.73
C GLU A 103 -19.85 12.90 2.36
N SER A 104 -19.68 12.66 1.05
CA SER A 104 -18.88 11.53 0.57
C SER A 104 -17.38 11.82 0.64
N ASP A 105 -16.55 10.76 0.69
CA ASP A 105 -15.08 10.89 0.65
C ASP A 105 -14.60 11.58 -0.64
N HIS A 106 -15.30 11.34 -1.77
CA HIS A 106 -15.03 12.08 -3.01
C HIS A 106 -15.34 13.58 -2.87
N TRP A 107 -16.43 13.94 -2.19
CA TRP A 107 -16.74 15.35 -1.92
C TRP A 107 -15.66 16.01 -1.07
N HIS A 108 -15.18 15.34 0.02
CA HIS A 108 -14.10 15.86 0.86
C HIS A 108 -12.82 16.12 0.04
N GLU A 109 -12.46 15.22 -0.87
CA GLU A 109 -11.31 15.36 -1.75
C GLU A 109 -11.38 16.62 -2.63
N LEU A 110 -12.56 17.02 -3.06
CA LEU A 110 -12.78 18.18 -3.93
C LEU A 110 -12.75 19.55 -3.21
N GLN A 111 -12.72 19.59 -1.87
CA GLN A 111 -12.77 20.86 -1.12
C GLN A 111 -11.45 21.64 -1.17
N GLY A 112 -10.39 21.01 -1.60
CA GLY A 112 -9.09 21.67 -1.75
C GLY A 112 -8.10 21.35 -0.63
N ARG A 113 -7.03 22.16 -0.56
CA ARG A 113 -5.95 22.02 0.41
C ARG A 113 -6.36 22.60 1.76
N ILE A 114 -5.99 21.95 2.86
CA ILE A 114 -6.08 22.58 4.17
C ILE A 114 -5.16 23.81 4.19
N GLU A 115 -5.72 24.97 4.54
CA GLU A 115 -5.04 26.25 4.40
C GLU A 115 -4.12 26.59 5.59
N GLN A 116 -4.60 26.32 6.81
CA GLN A 116 -3.97 26.70 8.07
C GLN A 116 -4.31 25.70 9.16
N PRO A 117 -3.57 25.69 10.29
CA PRO A 117 -3.90 24.81 11.41
C PRO A 117 -5.32 25.08 11.94
N MET A 118 -6.04 24.00 12.20
CA MET A 118 -7.42 24.03 12.66
C MET A 118 -7.60 23.22 13.94
N ILE A 119 -8.39 23.71 14.88
CA ILE A 119 -8.74 23.04 16.13
C ILE A 119 -10.23 22.82 16.27
N LEU A 120 -10.63 21.63 16.72
CA LEU A 120 -11.95 21.33 17.24
C LEU A 120 -11.84 21.09 18.74
N ARG A 121 -12.39 22.01 19.55
CA ARG A 121 -12.40 21.88 21.01
C ARG A 121 -13.53 20.98 21.48
N GLU A 122 -13.41 20.40 22.65
CA GLU A 122 -14.46 19.58 23.24
C GLU A 122 -15.80 20.34 23.27
N GLY A 123 -16.85 19.70 22.77
CA GLY A 123 -18.20 20.28 22.67
C GLY A 123 -18.42 21.29 21.56
N ALA A 124 -17.40 21.65 20.78
CA ALA A 124 -17.56 22.52 19.61
C ALA A 124 -18.09 21.72 18.41
N SER A 125 -18.93 22.38 17.58
CA SER A 125 -19.47 21.79 16.35
C SER A 125 -18.65 22.11 15.10
N HIS A 126 -17.77 23.11 15.16
CA HIS A 126 -16.98 23.60 14.04
C HIS A 126 -15.51 23.70 14.39
N TYR A 127 -14.65 23.38 13.42
CA TYR A 127 -13.23 23.65 13.52
C TYR A 127 -12.98 25.17 13.48
N GLN A 128 -12.00 25.61 14.24
CA GLN A 128 -11.57 27.02 14.31
C GLN A 128 -10.08 27.13 13.97
N PRO A 129 -9.62 28.23 13.39
CA PRO A 129 -8.20 28.48 13.20
C PRO A 129 -7.45 28.51 14.54
N ILE A 130 -6.21 28.01 14.51
CA ILE A 130 -5.27 28.09 15.62
C ILE A 130 -3.88 28.43 15.06
N SER A 131 -3.05 29.14 15.83
CA SER A 131 -1.68 29.38 15.41
C SER A 131 -0.81 28.11 15.54
N TRP A 132 0.27 28.01 14.77
CA TRP A 132 1.22 26.92 14.89
C TRP A 132 1.80 26.80 16.29
N GLU A 133 2.16 27.91 16.90
CA GLU A 133 2.75 27.93 18.24
C GLU A 133 1.76 27.37 19.29
N GLU A 134 0.52 27.84 19.26
CA GLU A 134 -0.52 27.33 20.17
C GLU A 134 -0.81 25.84 19.91
N ALA A 135 -0.82 25.39 18.64
CA ALA A 135 -1.02 24.00 18.30
C ALA A 135 0.10 23.10 18.87
N PHE A 136 1.37 23.47 18.70
CA PHE A 136 2.49 22.73 19.24
C PHE A 136 2.49 22.71 20.77
N GLN A 137 2.19 23.83 21.44
CA GLN A 137 2.09 23.88 22.89
C GLN A 137 0.93 23.00 23.40
N LEU A 138 -0.19 22.98 22.72
CA LEU A 138 -1.33 22.14 23.05
C LEU A 138 -0.96 20.66 22.96
N ILE A 139 -0.38 20.21 21.84
CA ILE A 139 0.04 18.81 21.67
C ILE A 139 1.07 18.44 22.74
N ALA A 140 2.10 19.27 22.93
CA ALA A 140 3.13 19.05 23.95
C ALA A 140 2.54 18.94 25.36
N SER A 141 1.52 19.75 25.68
CA SER A 141 0.86 19.71 26.98
C SER A 141 0.09 18.39 27.19
N HIS A 142 -0.56 17.86 26.15
CA HIS A 142 -1.21 16.54 26.23
C HIS A 142 -0.19 15.42 26.39
N LEU A 143 0.90 15.43 25.58
CA LEU A 143 1.96 14.43 25.68
C LEU A 143 2.63 14.40 27.05
N LYS A 144 2.95 15.57 27.62
CA LYS A 144 3.59 15.69 28.95
C LYS A 144 2.70 15.26 30.13
N LYS A 145 1.38 15.25 29.95
CA LYS A 145 0.41 14.84 30.98
C LYS A 145 0.12 13.33 30.96
N LEU A 146 0.60 12.61 29.95
CA LEU A 146 0.34 11.18 29.84
C LEU A 146 0.94 10.40 31.02
N PRO A 147 0.24 9.36 31.51
CA PRO A 147 0.74 8.52 32.58
C PRO A 147 1.99 7.71 32.20
N SER A 148 2.17 7.49 30.91
CA SER A 148 3.32 6.81 30.30
C SER A 148 3.46 7.28 28.85
N PRO A 149 4.67 7.33 28.28
CA PRO A 149 4.88 7.57 26.86
C PRO A 149 4.12 6.58 25.96
N ASP A 150 3.91 5.34 26.40
CA ASP A 150 3.15 4.31 25.67
C ASP A 150 1.64 4.63 25.56
N ALA A 151 1.14 5.65 26.25
CA ALA A 151 -0.23 6.14 26.06
C ALA A 151 -0.36 7.09 24.86
N ALA A 152 0.72 7.34 24.11
CA ALA A 152 0.71 8.01 22.82
C ALA A 152 0.92 7.01 21.66
N ILE A 153 0.28 7.29 20.54
CA ILE A 153 0.43 6.55 19.29
C ILE A 153 0.86 7.53 18.20
N PHE A 154 1.91 7.18 17.47
CA PHE A 154 2.52 7.97 16.39
C PHE A 154 2.40 7.23 15.07
N TYR A 155 1.26 7.38 14.39
CA TYR A 155 0.98 6.72 13.11
C TYR A 155 1.66 7.44 11.94
N THR A 156 2.14 6.69 10.95
CA THR A 156 2.73 7.22 9.70
C THR A 156 2.06 6.60 8.49
N SER A 157 1.70 7.44 7.51
CA SER A 157 1.33 6.96 6.19
C SER A 157 2.59 6.71 5.34
N GLY A 158 2.53 5.85 4.34
CA GLY A 158 3.66 5.50 3.47
C GLY A 158 4.03 6.57 2.43
N ARG A 159 3.72 7.84 2.68
CA ARG A 159 4.06 8.97 1.79
C ARG A 159 5.01 9.98 2.42
N ALA A 160 5.29 9.86 3.71
CA ALA A 160 6.31 10.69 4.36
C ALA A 160 7.66 10.48 3.67
N SER A 161 8.49 11.52 3.62
CA SER A 161 9.85 11.39 3.07
C SER A 161 10.77 10.62 4.01
N ASN A 162 11.92 10.17 3.53
CA ASN A 162 12.92 9.52 4.38
C ASN A 162 13.34 10.43 5.54
N GLU A 163 13.58 11.71 5.26
CA GLU A 163 13.97 12.70 6.27
C GLU A 163 12.87 12.90 7.31
N ALA A 164 11.62 13.05 6.89
CA ALA A 164 10.48 13.19 7.78
C ALA A 164 10.26 11.91 8.62
N ALA A 165 10.29 10.74 7.98
CA ALA A 165 10.14 9.46 8.65
C ALA A 165 11.24 9.22 9.71
N PHE A 166 12.51 9.53 9.36
CA PHE A 166 13.63 9.41 10.29
C PHE A 166 13.48 10.33 11.51
N LEU A 167 13.15 11.60 11.31
CA LEU A 167 12.93 12.52 12.42
C LEU A 167 11.70 12.13 13.26
N TYR A 168 10.65 11.61 12.63
CA TYR A 168 9.43 11.23 13.33
C TYR A 168 9.65 10.05 14.28
N GLN A 169 10.34 9.00 13.81
CA GLN A 169 10.69 7.89 14.69
C GLN A 169 11.69 8.32 15.79
N LEU A 170 12.63 9.22 15.44
CA LEU A 170 13.56 9.77 16.42
C LEU A 170 12.81 10.55 17.52
N PHE A 171 11.80 11.34 17.15
CA PHE A 171 10.95 12.04 18.09
C PHE A 171 10.17 11.08 18.99
N ALA A 172 9.49 10.08 18.43
CA ALA A 172 8.72 9.12 19.21
C ALA A 172 9.61 8.34 20.21
N ARG A 173 10.81 7.92 19.80
CA ARG A 173 11.76 7.23 20.67
C ARG A 173 12.41 8.15 21.71
N SER A 174 12.70 9.38 21.36
CA SER A 174 13.16 10.38 22.33
C SER A 174 12.08 10.74 23.36
N PHE A 175 10.82 10.67 22.96
CA PHE A 175 9.67 10.81 23.87
C PHE A 175 9.51 9.59 24.77
N GLY A 176 9.96 8.41 24.37
CA GLY A 176 10.04 7.20 25.18
C GLY A 176 9.08 6.07 24.77
N THR A 177 8.64 6.01 23.50
CA THR A 177 7.76 4.94 23.01
C THR A 177 8.18 4.40 21.65
N ASN A 178 7.89 3.12 21.40
CA ASN A 178 7.95 2.46 20.08
C ASN A 178 6.56 2.31 19.43
N ASN A 179 5.53 2.98 19.90
CA ASN A 179 4.20 2.96 19.31
C ASN A 179 4.21 3.72 17.97
N LEU A 180 4.79 3.10 16.96
CA LEU A 180 4.99 3.62 15.61
C LEU A 180 4.26 2.73 14.59
N PRO A 181 2.91 2.59 14.70
CA PRO A 181 2.15 1.90 13.67
C PRO A 181 2.26 2.64 12.34
N ASP A 182 2.23 1.88 11.24
CA ASP A 182 2.27 2.48 9.92
C ASP A 182 1.38 1.75 8.90
N CYS A 183 1.31 2.28 7.70
CA CYS A 183 0.52 1.64 6.66
C CYS A 183 1.07 0.29 6.20
N SER A 184 2.36 -0.05 6.44
CA SER A 184 2.93 -1.37 6.12
C SER A 184 2.25 -2.48 6.90
N ASN A 185 1.85 -2.22 8.16
CA ASN A 185 1.09 -3.18 8.97
C ASN A 185 -0.18 -3.68 8.26
N MET A 186 -0.80 -2.83 7.43
CA MET A 186 -2.02 -3.16 6.69
C MET A 186 -1.76 -3.58 5.23
N CYS A 187 -0.50 -3.49 4.76
CA CYS A 187 -0.16 -3.61 3.36
C CYS A 187 0.76 -4.80 3.07
N HIS A 188 2.02 -4.70 3.42
CA HIS A 188 3.07 -5.63 3.03
C HIS A 188 3.87 -6.20 4.21
N GLU A 189 3.36 -6.11 5.44
CA GLU A 189 4.02 -6.72 6.61
C GLU A 189 4.23 -8.21 6.40
N SER A 190 3.21 -8.91 5.87
CA SER A 190 3.30 -10.33 5.52
C SER A 190 4.41 -10.63 4.52
N SER A 191 4.65 -9.73 3.53
CA SER A 191 5.74 -9.87 2.57
C SER A 191 7.10 -9.71 3.25
N GLY A 192 7.24 -8.68 4.08
CA GLY A 192 8.47 -8.38 4.81
C GLY A 192 8.89 -9.55 5.70
N LEU A 193 7.94 -10.06 6.50
CA LEU A 193 8.18 -11.20 7.39
C LEU A 193 8.50 -12.48 6.63
N ALA A 194 7.69 -12.83 5.63
CA ALA A 194 7.87 -14.06 4.84
C ALA A 194 9.25 -14.09 4.16
N MET A 195 9.61 -13.01 3.48
CA MET A 195 10.88 -12.92 2.78
C MET A 195 12.08 -12.88 3.76
N LYS A 196 11.95 -12.16 4.89
CA LYS A 196 12.99 -12.15 5.93
C LYS A 196 13.24 -13.55 6.47
N GLN A 197 12.20 -14.33 6.73
CA GLN A 197 12.30 -15.71 7.21
C GLN A 197 12.86 -16.68 6.15
N SER A 198 12.60 -16.43 4.87
CA SER A 198 13.02 -17.36 3.80
C SER A 198 14.36 -17.00 3.16
N VAL A 199 14.66 -15.70 2.96
CA VAL A 199 15.84 -15.24 2.22
C VAL A 199 16.65 -14.16 2.96
N GLY A 200 16.28 -13.85 4.20
CA GLY A 200 17.00 -12.92 5.07
C GLY A 200 16.70 -11.43 4.85
N VAL A 201 15.98 -11.05 3.80
CA VAL A 201 15.66 -9.66 3.48
C VAL A 201 14.18 -9.46 3.21
N GLY A 202 13.56 -8.44 3.81
CA GLY A 202 12.14 -8.15 3.64
C GLY A 202 11.80 -7.27 2.41
N LYS A 203 12.70 -7.15 1.45
CA LYS A 203 12.57 -6.32 0.24
C LYS A 203 12.64 -7.18 -1.03
N GLY A 204 12.14 -6.63 -2.15
CA GLY A 204 12.26 -7.27 -3.46
C GLY A 204 13.72 -7.52 -3.88
N THR A 205 13.93 -8.54 -4.70
CA THR A 205 15.28 -8.96 -5.14
C THR A 205 15.55 -8.64 -6.62
N VAL A 206 14.71 -7.82 -7.25
CA VAL A 206 14.80 -7.45 -8.67
C VAL A 206 15.05 -5.95 -8.84
N THR A 207 15.56 -5.59 -10.01
CA THR A 207 15.69 -4.22 -10.53
C THR A 207 14.80 -4.06 -11.77
N MET A 208 14.68 -2.84 -12.31
CA MET A 208 13.94 -2.61 -13.56
C MET A 208 14.52 -3.41 -14.73
N ASP A 209 15.84 -3.51 -14.83
CA ASP A 209 16.52 -4.24 -15.90
C ASP A 209 16.21 -5.74 -15.88
N ASP A 210 16.00 -6.33 -14.70
CA ASP A 210 15.62 -7.74 -14.57
C ASP A 210 14.32 -8.05 -15.31
N PHE A 211 13.36 -7.10 -15.37
CA PHE A 211 12.12 -7.28 -16.13
C PHE A 211 12.35 -7.44 -17.64
N LEU A 212 13.39 -6.77 -18.15
CA LEU A 212 13.73 -6.81 -19.59
C LEU A 212 14.46 -8.08 -19.99
N GLU A 213 14.98 -8.81 -19.00
CA GLU A 213 15.70 -10.08 -19.18
C GLU A 213 14.89 -11.32 -18.79
N ALA A 214 13.69 -11.13 -18.22
CA ALA A 214 12.86 -12.23 -17.73
C ALA A 214 12.30 -13.08 -18.87
N ASP A 215 12.25 -14.40 -18.69
CA ASP A 215 11.52 -15.32 -19.58
C ASP A 215 10.04 -15.39 -19.22
N VAL A 216 9.73 -15.38 -17.92
CA VAL A 216 8.37 -15.46 -17.37
C VAL A 216 8.17 -14.46 -16.23
N ILE A 217 7.06 -13.73 -16.30
CA ILE A 217 6.65 -12.81 -15.21
C ILE A 217 5.28 -13.24 -14.71
N LEU A 218 5.21 -13.63 -13.44
CA LEU A 218 3.95 -13.91 -12.75
C LEU A 218 3.42 -12.63 -12.10
N CYS A 219 2.16 -12.26 -12.38
CA CYS A 219 1.42 -11.20 -11.68
C CYS A 219 0.34 -11.85 -10.82
N VAL A 220 0.60 -11.94 -9.50
CA VAL A 220 -0.22 -12.71 -8.56
C VAL A 220 -1.00 -11.79 -7.63
N GLY A 221 -2.33 -11.89 -7.62
CA GLY A 221 -3.18 -11.07 -6.77
C GLY A 221 -2.98 -9.56 -6.96
N GLN A 222 -2.65 -9.13 -8.18
CA GLN A 222 -2.31 -7.76 -8.51
C GLN A 222 -3.11 -7.24 -9.70
N ASN A 223 -3.50 -5.94 -9.66
CA ASN A 223 -4.10 -5.21 -10.77
C ASN A 223 -3.23 -4.00 -11.13
N PRO A 224 -2.16 -4.17 -11.91
CA PRO A 224 -1.25 -3.06 -12.24
C PRO A 224 -1.96 -1.96 -13.03
N GLY A 225 -2.93 -2.28 -13.89
CA GLY A 225 -3.69 -1.29 -14.66
C GLY A 225 -4.46 -0.27 -13.81
N THR A 226 -4.83 -0.66 -12.60
CA THR A 226 -5.52 0.22 -11.64
C THR A 226 -4.55 0.81 -10.61
N ASN A 227 -3.65 0.00 -10.03
CA ASN A 227 -2.86 0.40 -8.86
C ASN A 227 -1.46 0.90 -9.21
N HIS A 228 -0.86 0.42 -10.31
CA HIS A 228 0.51 0.72 -10.74
C HIS A 228 0.59 0.89 -12.27
N PRO A 229 -0.13 1.86 -12.87
CA PRO A 229 -0.27 1.89 -14.33
C PRO A 229 1.05 2.03 -15.10
N ARG A 230 2.11 2.64 -14.52
CA ARG A 230 3.43 2.70 -15.14
C ARG A 230 4.10 1.33 -15.28
N MET A 231 3.78 0.37 -14.41
CA MET A 231 4.23 -1.01 -14.55
C MET A 231 3.81 -1.63 -15.88
N LEU A 232 2.67 -1.21 -16.47
CA LEU A 232 2.22 -1.73 -17.76
C LEU A 232 3.20 -1.44 -18.90
N THR A 233 3.90 -0.30 -18.86
CA THR A 233 4.97 0.03 -19.82
C THR A 233 6.13 -0.96 -19.71
N THR A 234 6.60 -1.23 -18.48
CA THR A 234 7.66 -2.22 -18.23
C THR A 234 7.25 -3.63 -18.68
N LEU A 235 6.00 -4.04 -18.40
CA LEU A 235 5.47 -5.32 -18.85
C LEU A 235 5.35 -5.39 -20.37
N GLU A 236 4.95 -4.30 -21.04
CA GLU A 236 4.90 -4.23 -22.50
C GLU A 236 6.29 -4.41 -23.12
N GLU A 237 7.31 -3.76 -22.57
CA GLU A 237 8.69 -3.90 -23.03
C GLU A 237 9.22 -5.32 -22.84
N ALA A 238 8.92 -5.94 -21.70
CA ALA A 238 9.25 -7.34 -21.46
C ALA A 238 8.59 -8.28 -22.48
N VAL A 239 7.29 -8.07 -22.80
CA VAL A 239 6.58 -8.85 -23.84
C VAL A 239 7.21 -8.65 -25.22
N LYS A 240 7.59 -7.41 -25.59
CA LYS A 240 8.27 -7.12 -26.85
C LYS A 240 9.62 -7.84 -26.99
N ARG A 241 10.26 -8.16 -25.86
CA ARG A 241 11.52 -8.95 -25.79
C ARG A 241 11.29 -10.45 -25.69
N GLY A 242 10.04 -10.91 -25.64
CA GLY A 242 9.66 -12.32 -25.65
C GLY A 242 9.24 -12.91 -24.32
N ALA A 243 9.20 -12.13 -23.25
CA ALA A 243 8.71 -12.58 -21.95
C ALA A 243 7.24 -13.01 -21.99
N LYS A 244 6.89 -14.07 -21.27
CA LYS A 244 5.51 -14.51 -21.07
C LYS A 244 4.98 -13.98 -19.74
N ILE A 245 3.89 -13.23 -19.77
CA ILE A 245 3.23 -12.75 -18.57
C ILE A 245 2.07 -13.67 -18.24
N ILE A 246 2.00 -14.10 -16.99
CA ILE A 246 0.95 -14.95 -16.45
C ILE A 246 0.19 -14.18 -15.40
N SER A 247 -1.11 -14.02 -15.56
CA SER A 247 -2.01 -13.44 -14.58
C SER A 247 -2.60 -14.53 -13.68
N ILE A 248 -2.36 -14.45 -12.38
CA ILE A 248 -2.96 -15.34 -11.37
C ILE A 248 -3.82 -14.48 -10.46
N ASN A 249 -5.14 -14.55 -10.66
CA ASN A 249 -6.07 -13.62 -9.99
C ASN A 249 -7.49 -14.17 -10.00
N PRO A 250 -8.33 -13.93 -8.98
CA PRO A 250 -9.76 -14.27 -9.04
C PRO A 250 -10.53 -13.53 -10.13
N LEU A 251 -10.06 -12.37 -10.58
CA LEU A 251 -10.69 -11.55 -11.63
C LEU A 251 -9.73 -11.33 -12.79
N ARG A 252 -10.27 -11.30 -13.99
CA ARG A 252 -9.52 -10.89 -15.19
C ARG A 252 -9.47 -9.37 -15.28
N GLU A 253 -8.31 -8.81 -14.95
CA GLU A 253 -8.13 -7.37 -14.89
C GLU A 253 -7.73 -6.77 -16.25
N ALA A 254 -8.38 -5.67 -16.64
CA ALA A 254 -8.23 -5.04 -17.95
C ALA A 254 -6.77 -4.73 -18.33
N GLY A 255 -5.96 -4.27 -17.36
CA GLY A 255 -4.56 -3.92 -17.59
C GLY A 255 -3.67 -5.08 -17.98
N LEU A 256 -3.98 -6.32 -17.53
CA LEU A 256 -3.24 -7.52 -17.93
C LEU A 256 -3.81 -8.15 -19.20
N MET A 257 -5.09 -7.90 -19.54
CA MET A 257 -5.67 -8.36 -20.80
C MET A 257 -5.09 -7.61 -21.98
N GLY A 258 -4.97 -6.28 -21.89
CA GLY A 258 -4.43 -5.45 -22.95
C GLY A 258 -3.98 -4.09 -22.47
N PHE A 259 -2.99 -3.53 -23.16
CA PHE A 259 -2.44 -2.22 -22.86
C PHE A 259 -2.37 -1.37 -24.14
N ALA A 260 -2.95 -0.19 -24.09
CA ALA A 260 -2.80 0.84 -25.13
C ALA A 260 -1.82 1.89 -24.62
N HIS A 261 -0.58 1.88 -25.10
CA HIS A 261 0.47 2.79 -24.62
C HIS A 261 0.11 4.25 -24.93
N PRO A 262 -0.09 5.12 -23.92
CA PRO A 262 -0.66 6.46 -24.14
C PRO A 262 0.24 7.42 -24.96
N GLN A 263 1.54 7.13 -25.07
CA GLN A 263 2.50 7.94 -25.82
C GLN A 263 2.80 7.39 -27.22
N HIS A 264 2.23 6.24 -27.63
CA HIS A 264 2.44 5.68 -28.95
C HIS A 264 1.29 6.07 -29.89
N ILE A 265 1.62 6.64 -31.05
CA ILE A 265 0.65 7.02 -32.10
C ILE A 265 -0.15 5.80 -32.56
N THR A 266 0.49 4.64 -32.65
CA THR A 266 -0.17 3.39 -33.03
C THR A 266 -1.29 3.00 -32.06
N ALA A 267 -1.15 3.30 -30.77
CA ALA A 267 -2.22 3.05 -29.78
C ALA A 267 -3.42 3.99 -29.98
N MET A 268 -3.20 5.22 -30.44
CA MET A 268 -4.29 6.13 -30.87
C MET A 268 -5.05 5.60 -32.08
N LEU A 269 -4.38 4.85 -32.94
CA LEU A 269 -4.96 4.15 -34.09
C LEU A 269 -5.57 2.79 -33.76
N GLY A 270 -5.68 2.45 -32.47
CA GLY A 270 -6.33 1.23 -31.96
C GLY A 270 -5.41 0.04 -31.74
N HIS A 271 -4.07 0.18 -31.90
CA HIS A 271 -3.14 -0.89 -31.57
C HIS A 271 -3.11 -1.10 -30.03
N ARG A 272 -3.16 -2.36 -29.62
CA ARG A 272 -3.13 -2.77 -28.21
C ARG A 272 -2.21 -3.97 -28.07
N THR A 273 -1.31 -3.90 -27.11
CA THR A 273 -0.45 -5.03 -26.76
C THR A 273 -1.19 -5.93 -25.79
N LYS A 274 -1.39 -7.20 -26.16
CA LYS A 274 -1.84 -8.24 -25.24
C LYS A 274 -0.70 -8.50 -24.27
N LEU A 275 -0.90 -8.23 -22.97
CA LEU A 275 0.14 -8.42 -21.98
C LEU A 275 0.18 -9.85 -21.46
N ALA A 276 -0.83 -10.30 -20.74
CA ALA A 276 -0.83 -11.67 -20.24
C ALA A 276 -1.12 -12.68 -21.36
N SER A 277 -0.24 -13.66 -21.47
CA SER A 277 -0.43 -14.80 -22.38
C SER A 277 -1.38 -15.85 -21.79
N HIS A 278 -1.39 -15.98 -20.45
CA HIS A 278 -2.20 -16.95 -19.69
C HIS A 278 -2.89 -16.27 -18.52
N PHE A 279 -4.10 -16.74 -18.20
CA PHE A 279 -4.89 -16.30 -17.06
C PHE A 279 -5.30 -17.54 -16.26
N LEU A 280 -4.83 -17.63 -15.02
CA LEU A 280 -5.27 -18.64 -14.05
C LEU A 280 -6.24 -17.98 -13.08
N THR A 281 -7.49 -18.41 -13.10
CA THR A 281 -8.54 -17.92 -12.21
C THR A 281 -8.50 -18.72 -10.91
N VAL A 282 -7.71 -18.25 -9.95
CA VAL A 282 -7.57 -18.90 -8.64
C VAL A 282 -8.75 -18.55 -7.73
N ARG A 283 -9.18 -19.45 -6.87
CA ARG A 283 -10.11 -19.15 -5.79
C ARG A 283 -9.50 -18.11 -4.86
N VAL A 284 -10.34 -17.27 -4.24
CA VAL A 284 -9.86 -16.35 -3.20
C VAL A 284 -9.17 -17.15 -2.10
N ASN A 285 -7.93 -16.80 -1.77
CA ASN A 285 -7.03 -17.50 -0.85
C ASN A 285 -6.49 -18.87 -1.35
N GLY A 286 -6.71 -19.24 -2.60
CA GLY A 286 -6.24 -20.52 -3.17
C GLY A 286 -4.77 -20.52 -3.62
N ASP A 287 -4.09 -19.38 -3.54
CA ASP A 287 -2.73 -19.19 -4.06
C ASP A 287 -1.71 -20.15 -3.41
N LEU A 288 -1.80 -20.39 -2.11
CA LEU A 288 -0.93 -21.35 -1.41
C LEU A 288 -1.00 -22.74 -2.05
N ALA A 289 -2.22 -23.21 -2.33
CA ALA A 289 -2.43 -24.52 -2.94
C ALA A 289 -1.94 -24.56 -4.39
N LEU A 290 -2.13 -23.47 -5.16
CA LEU A 290 -1.62 -23.36 -6.51
C LEU A 290 -0.09 -23.46 -6.54
N PHE A 291 0.62 -22.66 -5.72
CA PHE A 291 2.08 -22.69 -5.68
C PHE A 291 2.62 -24.03 -5.13
N ARG A 292 1.91 -24.68 -4.21
CA ARG A 292 2.20 -26.04 -3.74
C ARG A 292 2.05 -27.05 -4.88
N GLY A 293 1.03 -26.90 -5.73
CA GLY A 293 0.85 -27.71 -6.94
C GLY A 293 1.97 -27.52 -7.96
N LEU A 294 2.43 -26.27 -8.17
CA LEU A 294 3.60 -26.01 -9.01
C LEU A 294 4.87 -26.71 -8.48
N ALA A 295 5.12 -26.60 -7.18
CA ALA A 295 6.23 -27.29 -6.55
C ALA A 295 6.11 -28.81 -6.71
N LYS A 296 4.91 -29.39 -6.59
CA LYS A 296 4.67 -30.82 -6.78
C LYS A 296 5.05 -31.26 -8.19
N VAL A 297 4.62 -30.55 -9.24
CA VAL A 297 5.01 -30.87 -10.63
C VAL A 297 6.53 -30.80 -10.82
N LEU A 298 7.19 -29.73 -10.31
CA LEU A 298 8.64 -29.58 -10.43
C LEU A 298 9.40 -30.71 -9.76
N LEU A 299 8.91 -31.23 -8.64
CA LEU A 299 9.51 -32.35 -7.90
C LEU A 299 9.24 -33.71 -8.56
N GLU A 300 8.04 -33.95 -9.11
CA GLU A 300 7.67 -35.19 -9.80
C GLU A 300 8.58 -35.51 -10.99
N ASN A 301 9.02 -34.51 -11.73
CA ASN A 301 9.86 -34.69 -12.93
C ASN A 301 11.31 -35.11 -12.63
N GLY A 302 11.69 -35.24 -11.37
CA GLY A 302 12.89 -35.94 -10.94
C GLY A 302 14.22 -35.29 -11.29
N GLY A 303 14.30 -33.98 -11.43
CA GLY A 303 15.57 -33.29 -11.46
C GLY A 303 15.88 -32.38 -12.67
N PRO A 304 15.45 -32.62 -13.92
CA PRO A 304 15.79 -31.71 -15.02
C PRO A 304 15.19 -30.31 -14.86
N ASP A 305 14.08 -30.21 -14.11
CA ASP A 305 13.36 -28.96 -13.87
C ASP A 305 13.88 -28.17 -12.65
N LEU A 306 14.70 -28.81 -11.80
CA LEU A 306 15.27 -28.22 -10.60
C LEU A 306 16.68 -27.64 -10.82
N ASP A 307 17.03 -26.60 -10.10
CA ASP A 307 18.42 -26.16 -9.97
C ASP A 307 19.09 -26.83 -8.76
N LEU A 308 19.46 -28.13 -8.92
CA LEU A 308 20.02 -28.93 -7.83
C LEU A 308 21.31 -28.34 -7.27
N ALA A 309 22.14 -27.71 -8.11
CA ALA A 309 23.37 -27.06 -7.68
C ALA A 309 23.05 -25.87 -6.73
N PHE A 310 22.09 -25.02 -7.12
CA PHE A 310 21.64 -23.92 -6.27
C PHE A 310 21.02 -24.43 -4.97
N ILE A 311 20.18 -25.47 -5.05
CA ILE A 311 19.50 -26.04 -3.88
C ILE A 311 20.57 -26.55 -2.87
N GLN A 312 21.58 -27.31 -3.33
CA GLN A 312 22.61 -27.88 -2.48
C GLN A 312 23.48 -26.79 -1.84
N GLU A 313 23.88 -25.77 -2.61
CA GLU A 313 24.83 -24.76 -2.15
C GLU A 313 24.12 -23.70 -1.26
N HIS A 314 22.94 -23.24 -1.66
CA HIS A 314 22.34 -22.03 -1.12
C HIS A 314 21.13 -22.25 -0.22
N THR A 315 20.59 -23.49 -0.11
CA THR A 315 19.35 -23.71 0.62
C THR A 315 19.48 -24.70 1.76
N GLN A 316 18.48 -24.69 2.65
CA GLN A 316 18.29 -25.70 3.69
C GLN A 316 16.83 -26.18 3.72
N ASP A 317 16.56 -27.29 4.40
CA ASP A 317 15.26 -27.93 4.59
C ASP A 317 14.62 -28.46 3.30
N PHE A 318 15.36 -28.60 2.20
CA PHE A 318 14.83 -29.08 0.92
C PHE A 318 14.17 -30.45 1.04
N HIS A 319 14.79 -31.44 1.69
CA HIS A 319 14.24 -32.79 1.79
C HIS A 319 12.97 -32.85 2.66
N VAL A 320 12.91 -32.02 3.72
CA VAL A 320 11.70 -31.92 4.56
C VAL A 320 10.55 -31.33 3.75
N TYR A 321 10.84 -30.29 2.95
CA TYR A 321 9.88 -29.69 2.04
C TYR A 321 9.43 -30.65 0.95
N GLN A 322 10.35 -31.39 0.33
CA GLN A 322 10.05 -32.38 -0.69
C GLN A 322 9.08 -33.44 -0.16
N ASN A 323 9.35 -34.04 1.01
CA ASN A 323 8.48 -35.02 1.64
C ASN A 323 7.09 -34.47 1.93
N LEU A 324 7.01 -33.21 2.37
CA LEU A 324 5.73 -32.53 2.60
C LEU A 324 4.91 -32.42 1.31
N VAL A 325 5.52 -31.98 0.21
CA VAL A 325 4.83 -31.78 -1.08
C VAL A 325 4.41 -33.10 -1.70
N GLU A 326 5.25 -34.14 -1.64
CA GLU A 326 4.93 -35.49 -2.14
C GLU A 326 3.72 -36.09 -1.46
N GLY A 327 3.52 -35.81 -0.17
CA GLY A 327 2.40 -36.32 0.63
C GLY A 327 1.02 -35.70 0.31
N ILE A 328 0.96 -34.59 -0.46
CA ILE A 328 -0.29 -33.90 -0.76
C ILE A 328 -0.94 -34.46 -2.03
N SER A 329 -2.26 -34.75 -1.99
CA SER A 329 -3.01 -35.25 -3.14
C SER A 329 -3.34 -34.15 -4.15
N TRP A 330 -3.46 -34.54 -5.42
CA TRP A 330 -3.94 -33.63 -6.49
C TRP A 330 -5.38 -33.14 -6.22
N ASP A 331 -6.25 -34.01 -5.72
CA ASP A 331 -7.64 -33.64 -5.39
C ASP A 331 -7.70 -32.50 -4.36
N GLU A 332 -6.79 -32.51 -3.38
CA GLU A 332 -6.70 -31.46 -2.38
C GLU A 332 -6.21 -30.14 -3.00
N ILE A 333 -5.17 -30.19 -3.81
CA ILE A 333 -4.62 -29.02 -4.52
C ILE A 333 -5.69 -28.38 -5.41
N ILE A 334 -6.37 -29.16 -6.24
CA ILE A 334 -7.40 -28.68 -7.17
C ILE A 334 -8.58 -28.09 -6.40
N ARG A 335 -9.06 -28.78 -5.37
CA ARG A 335 -10.18 -28.32 -4.56
C ARG A 335 -9.87 -26.99 -3.86
N MET A 336 -8.65 -26.80 -3.36
CA MET A 336 -8.24 -25.60 -2.63
C MET A 336 -7.88 -24.45 -3.54
N SER A 337 -7.16 -24.70 -4.64
CA SER A 337 -6.76 -23.64 -5.58
C SER A 337 -7.88 -23.23 -6.53
N GLY A 338 -8.77 -24.16 -6.89
CA GLY A 338 -9.76 -23.99 -7.96
C GLY A 338 -9.16 -24.04 -9.37
N VAL A 339 -7.90 -24.45 -9.49
CA VAL A 339 -7.17 -24.58 -10.76
C VAL A 339 -6.96 -26.07 -11.06
N THR A 340 -7.13 -26.46 -12.30
CA THR A 340 -7.00 -27.86 -12.74
C THR A 340 -5.55 -28.33 -12.72
N GLU A 341 -5.32 -29.63 -12.56
CA GLU A 341 -3.97 -30.22 -12.65
C GLU A 341 -3.29 -29.90 -14.01
N VAL A 342 -4.08 -29.91 -15.10
CA VAL A 342 -3.55 -29.61 -16.45
C VAL A 342 -2.99 -28.19 -16.51
N GLU A 343 -3.73 -27.18 -16.03
CA GLU A 343 -3.29 -25.80 -16.00
C GLU A 343 -2.04 -25.62 -15.09
N ILE A 344 -1.99 -26.30 -13.96
CA ILE A 344 -0.83 -26.25 -13.06
C ILE A 344 0.40 -26.87 -13.74
N ARG A 345 0.26 -28.00 -14.43
CA ARG A 345 1.34 -28.65 -15.18
C ARG A 345 1.83 -27.79 -16.35
N GLU A 346 0.93 -27.16 -17.09
CA GLU A 346 1.28 -26.22 -18.14
C GLU A 346 2.10 -25.03 -17.61
N LEU A 347 1.66 -24.44 -16.49
CA LEU A 347 2.39 -23.34 -15.88
C LEU A 347 3.75 -23.79 -15.37
N ALA A 348 3.85 -24.94 -14.68
CA ALA A 348 5.12 -25.46 -14.20
C ALA A 348 6.10 -25.71 -15.36
N GLY A 349 5.64 -26.24 -16.48
CA GLY A 349 6.44 -26.41 -17.71
C GLY A 349 6.96 -25.07 -18.27
N LEU A 350 6.16 -24.00 -18.20
CA LEU A 350 6.61 -22.65 -18.58
C LEU A 350 7.71 -22.13 -17.64
N LEU A 351 7.55 -22.34 -16.32
CA LEU A 351 8.54 -21.88 -15.33
C LEU A 351 9.87 -22.62 -15.43
N ALA A 352 9.83 -23.92 -15.75
CA ALA A 352 11.01 -24.74 -15.89
C ALA A 352 11.72 -24.58 -17.26
N SER A 353 11.05 -23.97 -18.22
CA SER A 353 11.60 -23.80 -19.58
C SER A 353 12.69 -22.74 -19.68
N GLY A 354 13.53 -22.83 -20.71
CA GLY A 354 14.57 -21.84 -21.00
C GLY A 354 15.63 -21.73 -19.92
N SER A 355 15.99 -20.49 -19.59
CA SER A 355 16.99 -20.17 -18.55
C SER A 355 16.42 -20.02 -17.14
N ARG A 356 15.14 -20.31 -16.96
CA ARG A 356 14.41 -20.17 -15.69
C ARG A 356 14.52 -18.76 -15.10
N LYS A 357 14.47 -17.76 -15.96
CA LYS A 357 14.43 -16.35 -15.57
C LYS A 357 12.99 -16.00 -15.23
N VAL A 358 12.63 -16.25 -13.99
CA VAL A 358 11.26 -16.06 -13.48
C VAL A 358 11.21 -14.91 -12.49
N ILE A 359 10.32 -13.95 -12.72
CA ILE A 359 9.98 -12.91 -11.75
C ILE A 359 8.55 -13.16 -11.26
N THR A 360 8.36 -13.15 -9.94
CA THR A 360 7.01 -13.14 -9.37
C THR A 360 6.72 -11.79 -8.71
N CYS A 361 5.71 -11.10 -9.24
CA CYS A 361 5.17 -9.86 -8.71
C CYS A 361 3.88 -10.12 -7.94
N TRP A 362 3.75 -9.53 -6.75
CA TRP A 362 2.49 -9.61 -5.99
C TRP A 362 2.20 -8.31 -5.25
N ALA A 363 0.92 -8.13 -4.88
CA ALA A 363 0.46 -7.04 -4.04
C ALA A 363 -0.50 -7.56 -2.94
N MET A 364 -1.46 -6.74 -2.52
CA MET A 364 -2.38 -7.04 -1.42
C MET A 364 -3.21 -8.32 -1.61
N GLY A 365 -3.35 -8.83 -2.82
CA GLY A 365 -4.01 -10.10 -3.09
C GLY A 365 -3.39 -11.29 -2.35
N LEU A 366 -2.08 -11.24 -2.01
CA LEU A 366 -1.40 -12.27 -1.23
C LEU A 366 -1.20 -11.89 0.24
N THR A 367 -1.13 -10.58 0.56
CA THR A 367 -0.70 -10.14 1.89
C THR A 367 -1.80 -10.03 2.93
N GLN A 368 -3.06 -9.93 2.49
CA GLN A 368 -4.20 -9.65 3.36
C GLN A 368 -5.08 -10.90 3.57
N HIS A 369 -4.45 -12.03 3.83
CA HIS A 369 -5.05 -13.32 4.16
C HIS A 369 -4.50 -13.84 5.48
N ARG A 370 -5.23 -14.73 6.15
CA ARG A 370 -4.77 -15.35 7.39
C ARG A 370 -3.44 -16.11 7.22
N ASN A 371 -3.32 -16.87 6.13
CA ASN A 371 -2.14 -17.65 5.75
C ASN A 371 -1.14 -16.89 4.86
N ALA A 372 -1.19 -15.55 4.82
CA ALA A 372 -0.41 -14.72 3.88
C ALA A 372 1.10 -14.99 3.95
N VAL A 373 1.66 -15.11 5.15
CA VAL A 373 3.10 -15.40 5.35
C VAL A 373 3.46 -16.76 4.75
N ALA A 374 2.65 -17.79 5.02
CA ALA A 374 2.84 -19.13 4.45
C ALA A 374 2.73 -19.13 2.92
N THR A 375 1.73 -18.41 2.37
CA THR A 375 1.54 -18.28 0.92
C THR A 375 2.74 -17.63 0.24
N ILE A 376 3.26 -16.53 0.78
CA ILE A 376 4.42 -15.84 0.20
C ILE A 376 5.68 -16.69 0.32
N ARG A 377 5.86 -17.38 1.44
CA ARG A 377 6.97 -18.34 1.59
C ARG A 377 6.87 -19.50 0.60
N GLU A 378 5.65 -19.92 0.22
CA GLU A 378 5.46 -20.93 -0.82
C GLU A 378 5.83 -20.39 -2.22
N VAL A 379 5.54 -19.13 -2.51
CA VAL A 379 6.08 -18.45 -3.71
C VAL A 379 7.60 -18.49 -3.71
N VAL A 380 8.23 -18.19 -2.57
CA VAL A 380 9.69 -18.27 -2.44
C VAL A 380 10.20 -19.70 -2.66
N ASN A 381 9.53 -20.72 -2.11
CA ASN A 381 9.90 -22.12 -2.30
C ASN A 381 10.00 -22.51 -3.79
N VAL A 382 9.04 -22.09 -4.62
CA VAL A 382 9.08 -22.31 -6.07
C VAL A 382 10.31 -21.63 -6.69
N HIS A 383 10.64 -20.41 -6.29
CA HIS A 383 11.84 -19.71 -6.76
C HIS A 383 13.14 -20.41 -6.32
N LEU A 384 13.17 -20.97 -5.12
CA LEU A 384 14.34 -21.75 -4.63
C LEU A 384 14.52 -23.05 -5.42
N LEU A 385 13.44 -23.76 -5.78
CA LEU A 385 13.49 -24.94 -6.64
C LEU A 385 14.08 -24.63 -8.01
N LEU A 386 13.76 -23.48 -8.59
CA LEU A 386 14.22 -23.04 -9.91
C LEU A 386 15.58 -22.33 -9.89
N GLY A 387 16.18 -22.07 -8.72
CA GLY A 387 17.36 -21.21 -8.58
C GLY A 387 17.12 -19.78 -9.10
N ALA A 388 15.87 -19.30 -9.03
CA ALA A 388 15.41 -18.06 -9.62
C ALA A 388 15.54 -16.85 -8.68
N ILE A 389 16.63 -16.79 -7.91
CA ILE A 389 17.00 -15.64 -7.07
C ILE A 389 18.50 -15.36 -7.25
N GLY A 390 18.84 -14.08 -7.34
CA GLY A 390 20.26 -13.65 -7.45
C GLY A 390 20.88 -13.94 -8.81
N LYS A 391 20.09 -14.00 -9.87
CA LYS A 391 20.52 -13.98 -11.27
C LYS A 391 19.72 -12.96 -12.07
N ALA A 392 20.30 -12.42 -13.13
CA ALA A 392 19.66 -11.46 -13.99
C ALA A 392 18.35 -12.02 -14.59
N GLY A 393 17.30 -11.23 -14.59
CA GLY A 393 15.98 -11.60 -15.09
C GLY A 393 15.15 -12.48 -14.15
N ALA A 394 15.58 -12.70 -12.90
CA ALA A 394 14.87 -13.57 -11.96
C ALA A 394 14.81 -13.00 -10.55
N GLY A 395 13.72 -13.21 -9.86
CA GLY A 395 13.56 -12.84 -8.46
C GLY A 395 12.14 -12.55 -8.00
N LEU A 396 12.05 -11.94 -6.84
CA LEU A 396 10.84 -11.67 -6.09
C LEU A 396 10.55 -10.17 -6.09
N CYS A 397 9.32 -9.77 -6.42
CA CYS A 397 8.91 -8.38 -6.53
C CYS A 397 7.61 -8.10 -5.75
N PRO A 398 7.67 -7.87 -4.43
CA PRO A 398 6.55 -7.31 -3.68
C PRO A 398 6.33 -5.86 -4.13
N VAL A 399 5.25 -5.59 -4.87
CA VAL A 399 4.97 -4.27 -5.45
C VAL A 399 4.28 -3.39 -4.43
N ARG A 400 5.02 -2.42 -3.88
CA ARG A 400 4.56 -1.53 -2.80
C ARG A 400 3.52 -0.53 -3.30
N GLY A 401 2.54 -0.23 -2.45
CA GLY A 401 1.43 0.66 -2.79
C GLY A 401 1.76 2.14 -2.69
N HIS A 402 2.33 2.60 -1.59
CA HIS A 402 2.65 4.02 -1.36
C HIS A 402 4.08 4.35 -1.78
N SER A 403 4.28 5.61 -2.22
CA SER A 403 5.53 6.08 -2.81
C SER A 403 6.78 5.91 -1.93
N ASN A 404 6.66 5.94 -0.61
CA ASN A 404 7.79 5.77 0.32
C ASN A 404 7.54 4.76 1.45
N VAL A 405 6.54 3.88 1.33
CA VAL A 405 6.24 2.92 2.40
C VAL A 405 7.41 1.99 2.75
N GLN A 406 8.31 1.74 1.81
CA GLN A 406 9.53 0.97 2.04
C GLN A 406 10.59 1.81 2.74
N GLY A 407 10.73 3.09 2.34
CA GLY A 407 11.61 4.05 2.97
C GLY A 407 11.23 4.34 4.43
N ASP A 408 9.94 4.49 4.74
CA ASP A 408 9.48 4.63 6.14
C ASP A 408 10.06 3.53 7.03
N ARG A 409 9.97 2.27 6.58
CA ARG A 409 10.52 1.11 7.30
C ARG A 409 12.04 1.15 7.39
N THR A 410 12.71 1.55 6.31
CA THR A 410 14.17 1.69 6.28
C THR A 410 14.64 2.78 7.26
N MET A 411 13.87 3.86 7.39
CA MET A 411 14.14 4.97 8.31
C MET A 411 13.76 4.67 9.76
N GLY A 412 13.19 3.53 10.06
CA GLY A 412 12.92 3.09 11.43
C GLY A 412 11.49 3.29 11.93
N ILE A 413 10.53 3.59 11.04
CA ILE A 413 9.10 3.51 11.37
C ILE A 413 8.70 2.04 11.48
N PHE A 414 8.87 1.51 12.66
CA PHE A 414 8.55 0.13 13.01
C PHE A 414 8.49 -0.05 14.51
N GLU A 415 7.49 -0.74 15.00
CA GLU A 415 7.25 -0.97 16.43
C GLU A 415 8.23 -1.98 17.05
N GLN A 416 8.99 -2.72 16.25
CA GLN A 416 9.90 -3.79 16.68
C GLN A 416 11.29 -3.65 16.05
N MET A 417 11.89 -2.46 16.14
CA MET A 417 13.24 -2.23 15.58
C MET A 417 14.29 -3.13 16.22
N PRO A 418 15.23 -3.67 15.42
CA PRO A 418 16.30 -4.51 15.93
C PRO A 418 17.28 -3.71 16.81
N GLU A 419 17.95 -4.42 17.74
CA GLU A 419 18.87 -3.81 18.71
C GLU A 419 19.98 -3.01 18.03
N TRP A 420 20.54 -3.49 16.92
CA TRP A 420 21.62 -2.77 16.23
C TRP A 420 21.21 -1.36 15.79
N PHE A 421 19.93 -1.18 15.34
CA PHE A 421 19.41 0.12 14.94
C PHE A 421 19.21 1.04 16.15
N LEU A 422 18.57 0.51 17.22
CA LEU A 422 18.33 1.27 18.44
C LEU A 422 19.65 1.70 19.11
N ALA A 423 20.65 0.79 19.15
CA ALA A 423 21.96 1.10 19.68
C ALA A 423 22.73 2.14 18.84
N ALA A 424 22.60 2.09 17.51
CA ALA A 424 23.17 3.11 16.63
C ALA A 424 22.48 4.47 16.85
N LEU A 425 21.15 4.49 16.91
CA LEU A 425 20.37 5.69 17.17
C LEU A 425 20.74 6.32 18.52
N ASP A 426 20.85 5.52 19.57
CA ASP A 426 21.23 5.99 20.92
C ASP A 426 22.62 6.61 20.91
N ARG A 427 23.59 5.97 20.26
CA ARG A 427 24.96 6.46 20.18
C ARG A 427 25.07 7.77 19.41
N GLU A 428 24.42 7.85 18.22
CA GLU A 428 24.57 9.00 17.34
C GLU A 428 23.72 10.20 17.77
N CYS A 429 22.56 9.95 18.42
CA CYS A 429 21.63 11.00 18.83
C CYS A 429 21.71 11.32 20.33
N GLY A 430 22.46 10.56 21.13
CA GLY A 430 22.58 10.78 22.58
C GLY A 430 21.29 10.55 23.36
N ILE A 431 20.43 9.62 22.89
CA ILE A 431 19.15 9.28 23.51
C ILE A 431 19.19 7.88 24.15
N GLN A 432 18.10 7.49 24.78
CA GLN A 432 17.87 6.14 25.28
C GLN A 432 16.56 5.63 24.68
N SER A 433 16.63 4.96 23.54
CA SER A 433 15.47 4.38 22.86
C SER A 433 14.84 3.28 23.71
N PRO A 434 13.50 3.20 23.78
CA PRO A 434 12.82 2.09 24.45
C PRO A 434 13.12 0.76 23.72
N ARG A 435 13.31 -0.34 24.50
CA ARG A 435 13.54 -1.70 23.98
C ARG A 435 12.27 -2.55 23.97
N LYS A 436 11.23 -2.12 24.69
CA LYS A 436 9.93 -2.76 24.65
C LYS A 436 9.31 -2.59 23.26
N HIS A 437 8.73 -3.65 22.71
CA HIS A 437 7.96 -3.56 21.47
C HIS A 437 6.77 -2.59 21.61
N GLY A 438 6.55 -1.79 20.61
CA GLY A 438 5.39 -0.89 20.53
C GLY A 438 4.15 -1.60 19.98
N HIS A 439 3.13 -0.81 19.67
CA HIS A 439 1.89 -1.26 19.06
C HIS A 439 1.96 -1.14 17.53
N ASP A 440 1.58 -2.20 16.82
CA ASP A 440 1.20 -2.14 15.42
C ASP A 440 -0.15 -1.41 15.24
N THR A 441 -0.66 -1.34 14.01
CA THR A 441 -1.92 -0.64 13.72
C THR A 441 -3.12 -1.24 14.47
N VAL A 442 -3.26 -2.56 14.51
CA VAL A 442 -4.39 -3.22 15.18
C VAL A 442 -4.26 -3.11 16.70
N ALA A 443 -3.08 -3.36 17.23
CA ALA A 443 -2.79 -3.18 18.66
C ALA A 443 -3.03 -1.73 19.12
N SER A 444 -2.70 -0.75 18.27
CA SER A 444 -2.98 0.67 18.52
C SER A 444 -4.48 0.97 18.60
N ILE A 445 -5.29 0.42 17.69
CA ILE A 445 -6.75 0.58 17.72
C ILE A 445 -7.32 -0.05 18.99
N LEU A 446 -6.85 -1.23 19.36
CA LEU A 446 -7.27 -1.92 20.58
C LEU A 446 -6.87 -1.14 21.84
N ALA A 447 -5.66 -0.56 21.90
CA ALA A 447 -5.20 0.26 23.01
C ALA A 447 -6.06 1.53 23.17
N MET A 448 -6.37 2.22 22.06
CA MET A 448 -7.33 3.35 22.09
C MET A 448 -8.70 2.90 22.57
N HIS A 449 -9.22 1.79 22.09
CA HIS A 449 -10.53 1.27 22.47
C HIS A 449 -10.61 0.86 23.94
N ARG A 450 -9.50 0.37 24.53
CA ARG A 450 -9.38 0.03 25.96
C ARG A 450 -9.06 1.24 26.87
N ASP A 451 -8.99 2.43 26.28
CA ASP A 451 -8.62 3.65 27.01
C ASP A 451 -7.18 3.65 27.55
N GLU A 452 -6.32 2.79 27.00
CA GLU A 452 -4.89 2.68 27.33
C GLU A 452 -4.07 3.74 26.57
N ALA A 453 -4.46 4.08 25.33
CA ALA A 453 -3.87 5.16 24.54
C ALA A 453 -4.80 6.39 24.54
N LYS A 454 -4.23 7.57 24.81
CA LYS A 454 -4.93 8.84 25.01
C LYS A 454 -4.67 9.86 23.91
N VAL A 455 -3.51 9.80 23.29
CA VAL A 455 -3.11 10.70 22.20
C VAL A 455 -2.86 9.88 20.94
N PHE A 456 -3.52 10.27 19.88
CA PHE A 456 -3.29 9.75 18.54
C PHE A 456 -2.76 10.87 17.66
N PHE A 457 -1.52 10.73 17.18
CA PHE A 457 -0.88 11.64 16.23
C PHE A 457 -0.59 10.92 14.92
N ALA A 458 -1.09 11.43 13.81
CA ALA A 458 -0.93 10.85 12.48
C ALA A 458 -0.13 11.77 11.56
N LEU A 459 0.99 11.28 11.04
CA LEU A 459 1.74 11.91 9.96
C LEU A 459 1.20 11.41 8.62
N GLY A 460 0.25 12.17 8.05
CA GLY A 460 -0.46 11.81 6.82
C GLY A 460 -1.48 10.70 6.98
N GLY A 461 -2.14 10.37 5.86
CA GLY A 461 -3.07 9.26 5.75
C GLY A 461 -4.52 9.58 6.11
N ASN A 462 -5.39 8.62 5.79
CA ASN A 462 -6.79 8.58 6.19
C ASN A 462 -7.00 7.31 7.03
N PHE A 463 -6.54 7.37 8.28
CA PHE A 463 -6.44 6.22 9.19
C PHE A 463 -7.77 5.46 9.30
N LEU A 464 -8.87 6.17 9.56
CA LEU A 464 -10.18 5.55 9.74
C LEU A 464 -10.62 4.71 8.53
N GLN A 465 -10.38 5.20 7.32
CA GLN A 465 -10.78 4.48 6.10
C GLN A 465 -9.75 3.43 5.65
N ALA A 466 -8.51 3.56 6.09
CA ALA A 466 -7.46 2.61 5.75
C ALA A 466 -7.47 1.35 6.62
N THR A 467 -8.00 1.45 7.85
CA THR A 467 -7.97 0.39 8.87
C THR A 467 -9.23 -0.49 8.84
N PRO A 468 -9.15 -1.74 9.33
CA PRO A 468 -10.29 -2.64 9.38
C PRO A 468 -11.35 -2.17 10.38
N ASP A 469 -12.57 -2.72 10.26
CA ASP A 469 -13.69 -2.49 11.17
C ASP A 469 -13.93 -1.01 11.45
N THR A 470 -14.33 -0.28 10.40
CA THR A 470 -14.45 1.19 10.42
C THR A 470 -15.25 1.71 11.63
N ASN A 471 -16.30 0.99 12.04
CA ASN A 471 -17.12 1.39 13.20
C ASN A 471 -16.37 1.21 14.52
N PHE A 472 -15.65 0.10 14.69
CA PHE A 472 -14.84 -0.15 15.89
C PHE A 472 -13.68 0.84 15.98
N THR A 473 -13.00 1.10 14.85
CA THR A 473 -11.92 2.09 14.79
C THR A 473 -12.41 3.50 15.09
N ALA A 474 -13.60 3.86 14.59
CA ALA A 474 -14.24 5.14 14.93
C ALA A 474 -14.46 5.30 16.45
N GLN A 475 -15.01 4.27 17.10
CA GLN A 475 -15.20 4.27 18.55
C GLN A 475 -13.87 4.37 19.32
N ALA A 476 -12.81 3.74 18.82
CA ALA A 476 -11.48 3.81 19.41
C ALA A 476 -10.90 5.24 19.37
N LEU A 477 -10.95 5.89 18.20
CA LEU A 477 -10.50 7.28 18.03
C LEU A 477 -11.26 8.26 18.92
N GLN A 478 -12.58 8.07 19.08
CA GLN A 478 -13.42 8.92 19.94
C GLN A 478 -13.08 8.85 21.43
N LYS A 479 -12.39 7.80 21.88
CA LYS A 479 -11.91 7.68 23.26
C LYS A 479 -10.63 8.45 23.55
N CYS A 480 -9.92 8.90 22.52
CA CYS A 480 -8.72 9.69 22.71
C CYS A 480 -9.03 11.07 23.34
N GLU A 481 -8.12 11.57 24.14
CA GLU A 481 -8.16 12.94 24.63
C GLU A 481 -7.77 13.94 23.52
N LEU A 482 -6.83 13.51 22.66
CA LEU A 482 -6.36 14.29 21.53
C LEU A 482 -6.20 13.39 20.29
N THR A 483 -6.79 13.83 19.18
CA THR A 483 -6.48 13.32 17.84
C THR A 483 -5.85 14.44 17.01
N CYS A 484 -4.69 14.20 16.43
CA CYS A 484 -3.97 15.18 15.63
C CYS A 484 -3.58 14.55 14.28
N HIS A 485 -3.86 15.25 13.18
CA HIS A 485 -3.56 14.78 11.84
C HIS A 485 -2.76 15.82 11.06
N VAL A 486 -1.56 15.49 10.64
CA VAL A 486 -0.82 16.23 9.62
C VAL A 486 -1.35 15.82 8.26
N SER A 487 -1.90 16.73 7.49
CA SER A 487 -2.62 16.39 6.26
C SER A 487 -2.58 17.49 5.21
N THR A 488 -2.62 17.09 3.95
CA THR A 488 -2.73 18.03 2.83
C THR A 488 -4.17 18.42 2.52
N LYS A 489 -5.13 17.50 2.75
CA LYS A 489 -6.55 17.65 2.38
C LYS A 489 -7.49 17.07 3.45
N LEU A 490 -8.75 17.51 3.40
CA LEU A 490 -9.80 16.98 4.26
C LEU A 490 -10.07 15.50 3.96
N ASN A 491 -10.23 14.69 5.00
CA ASN A 491 -10.62 13.29 4.87
C ASN A 491 -11.47 12.85 6.08
N ARG A 492 -11.99 11.63 6.04
CA ARG A 492 -12.91 11.07 7.05
C ARG A 492 -12.32 11.03 8.46
N SER A 493 -11.01 10.83 8.60
CA SER A 493 -10.35 10.77 9.92
C SER A 493 -10.41 12.08 10.69
N HIS A 494 -10.51 13.21 9.99
CA HIS A 494 -10.65 14.53 10.61
C HIS A 494 -12.04 14.75 11.24
N LEU A 495 -13.01 13.93 10.90
CA LEU A 495 -14.41 14.07 11.28
C LEU A 495 -14.82 13.12 12.41
N VAL A 496 -13.97 12.13 12.73
CA VAL A 496 -14.15 11.21 13.85
C VAL A 496 -13.02 11.48 14.84
N THR A 497 -13.33 12.25 15.86
CA THR A 497 -12.32 12.93 16.70
C THR A 497 -12.36 12.45 18.13
N GLY A 498 -11.21 12.56 18.81
CA GLY A 498 -11.15 12.57 20.27
C GLY A 498 -11.83 13.80 20.88
N ARG A 499 -11.64 14.05 22.18
CA ARG A 499 -12.21 15.21 22.88
C ARG A 499 -11.73 16.53 22.28
N THR A 500 -10.45 16.59 21.92
CA THR A 500 -9.87 17.70 21.15
C THR A 500 -9.28 17.14 19.89
N ALA A 501 -9.42 17.87 18.77
CA ALA A 501 -8.82 17.47 17.51
C ALA A 501 -8.06 18.60 16.84
N LEU A 502 -6.95 18.26 16.17
CA LEU A 502 -6.15 19.18 15.38
C LEU A 502 -6.00 18.67 13.96
N ILE A 503 -6.09 19.58 12.99
CA ILE A 503 -5.67 19.36 11.61
C ILE A 503 -4.50 20.31 11.34
N LEU A 504 -3.34 19.76 11.02
CA LEU A 504 -2.11 20.48 10.76
C LEU A 504 -1.78 20.38 9.28
N PRO A 505 -1.81 21.48 8.51
CA PRO A 505 -1.56 21.43 7.08
C PRO A 505 -0.06 21.30 6.79
N CYS A 506 0.29 20.47 5.81
CA CYS A 506 1.67 20.35 5.37
C CYS A 506 1.84 20.65 3.88
N LEU A 507 3.08 20.93 3.47
CA LEU A 507 3.46 20.98 2.07
C LEU A 507 3.18 19.66 1.38
N GLY A 508 2.75 19.72 0.13
CA GLY A 508 2.72 18.57 -0.76
C GLY A 508 4.10 18.31 -1.36
N ARG A 509 4.29 17.12 -1.89
CA ARG A 509 5.57 16.71 -2.48
C ARG A 509 5.94 17.53 -3.72
N SER A 510 4.95 18.02 -4.47
CA SER A 510 5.14 18.91 -5.62
C SER A 510 5.46 20.35 -5.25
N GLU A 511 5.31 20.75 -3.98
CA GLU A 511 5.46 22.12 -3.54
C GLU A 511 6.90 22.40 -3.08
N LEU A 512 7.35 23.63 -3.35
CA LEU A 512 8.68 24.12 -2.99
C LEU A 512 8.81 24.24 -1.46
N ASP A 513 9.86 23.70 -0.90
CA ASP A 513 10.22 23.81 0.51
C ASP A 513 11.44 24.72 0.69
N GLY A 514 11.22 25.99 1.00
CA GLY A 514 12.29 26.99 1.08
C GLY A 514 13.00 27.22 -0.27
N ASP A 515 14.23 27.71 -0.21
CA ASP A 515 14.96 28.11 -1.43
C ASP A 515 15.67 26.97 -2.16
N SER A 516 15.90 25.81 -1.50
CA SER A 516 16.63 24.68 -2.11
C SER A 516 16.50 23.35 -1.36
N ARG A 517 15.60 23.24 -0.38
CA ARG A 517 15.42 21.98 0.35
C ARG A 517 14.69 20.96 -0.49
N PHE A 518 15.16 19.73 -0.49
CA PHE A 518 14.53 18.59 -1.12
C PHE A 518 14.53 17.40 -0.18
N VAL A 519 13.65 16.47 -0.44
CA VAL A 519 13.51 15.22 0.33
C VAL A 519 13.88 14.03 -0.52
N THR A 520 13.95 12.83 0.11
CA THR A 520 14.24 11.58 -0.58
C THR A 520 13.17 10.54 -0.33
N CYS A 521 13.03 9.58 -1.26
CA CYS A 521 12.12 8.46 -1.18
C CYS A 521 12.80 7.16 -1.59
N GLU A 522 12.34 6.02 -1.04
CA GLU A 522 12.75 4.67 -1.43
C GLU A 522 11.59 3.95 -2.12
N ASN A 523 11.77 3.51 -3.36
CA ASN A 523 10.75 2.81 -4.14
C ASN A 523 10.74 1.28 -3.88
N SER A 524 9.86 0.55 -4.59
CA SER A 524 9.67 -0.91 -4.43
C SER A 524 10.91 -1.75 -4.72
N MET A 525 11.88 -1.24 -5.48
CA MET A 525 13.11 -1.96 -5.84
C MET A 525 14.32 -1.51 -5.01
N GLY A 526 14.10 -0.67 -3.98
CA GLY A 526 15.16 -0.20 -3.10
C GLY A 526 16.03 0.88 -3.70
N ILE A 527 15.51 1.64 -4.68
CA ILE A 527 16.19 2.84 -5.18
C ILE A 527 15.82 4.01 -4.27
N VAL A 528 16.83 4.68 -3.75
CA VAL A 528 16.70 5.94 -3.04
C VAL A 528 16.94 7.07 -4.05
N GLN A 529 15.97 7.97 -4.17
CA GLN A 529 16.01 9.05 -5.14
C GLN A 529 15.57 10.39 -4.54
N PRO A 530 16.14 11.53 -5.03
CA PRO A 530 15.73 12.86 -4.61
C PRO A 530 14.33 13.20 -5.15
N SER A 531 13.62 14.06 -4.42
CA SER A 531 12.31 14.58 -4.77
C SER A 531 12.26 16.08 -4.47
N CYS A 532 12.32 16.87 -5.52
CA CYS A 532 12.44 18.34 -5.47
C CYS A 532 11.13 18.98 -5.94
N GLY A 533 10.27 19.43 -5.02
CA GLY A 533 9.07 20.19 -5.35
C GLY A 533 9.42 21.57 -5.91
N SER A 534 8.64 22.04 -6.88
CA SER A 534 8.89 23.32 -7.57
C SER A 534 7.68 24.26 -7.58
N LEU A 535 6.48 23.72 -7.28
CA LEU A 535 5.26 24.52 -7.30
C LEU A 535 5.20 25.42 -6.04
N SER A 536 4.75 26.66 -6.21
CA SER A 536 4.50 27.53 -5.05
C SER A 536 3.52 26.87 -4.07
N PRO A 537 3.77 26.94 -2.76
CA PRO A 537 2.85 26.41 -1.76
C PRO A 537 1.41 26.92 -1.92
N ALA A 538 0.42 26.08 -1.63
CA ALA A 538 -0.99 26.45 -1.72
C ALA A 538 -1.36 27.57 -0.72
N SER A 539 -0.68 27.65 0.41
CA SER A 539 -0.83 28.67 1.43
C SER A 539 0.52 28.98 2.08
N HIS A 540 0.69 30.22 2.54
CA HIS A 540 1.86 30.64 3.32
C HIS A 540 1.86 30.10 4.77
N HIS A 541 0.78 29.48 5.20
CA HIS A 541 0.67 28.82 6.52
C HIS A 541 1.20 27.39 6.50
N LEU A 542 1.52 26.81 5.34
CA LEU A 542 2.00 25.43 5.27
C LEU A 542 3.44 25.33 5.79
N LEU A 543 3.71 24.25 6.51
CA LEU A 543 5.05 23.84 6.91
C LEU A 543 5.37 22.49 6.27
N SER A 544 6.66 22.19 6.08
CA SER A 544 7.06 20.83 5.71
C SER A 544 6.84 19.86 6.87
N GLU A 545 6.68 18.58 6.56
CA GLU A 545 6.56 17.52 7.59
C GLU A 545 7.78 17.54 8.52
N VAL A 546 8.97 17.76 7.98
CA VAL A 546 10.24 17.90 8.74
C VAL A 546 10.18 19.05 9.74
N GLU A 547 9.72 20.21 9.31
CA GLU A 547 9.60 21.38 10.18
C GLU A 547 8.53 21.18 11.27
N ILE A 548 7.38 20.55 10.92
CA ILE A 548 6.32 20.23 11.89
C ILE A 548 6.86 19.32 13.00
N ILE A 549 7.59 18.27 12.62
CA ILE A 549 8.17 17.32 13.57
C ILE A 549 9.20 17.99 14.47
N ALA A 550 10.12 18.78 13.88
CA ALA A 550 11.18 19.45 14.63
C ALA A 550 10.62 20.43 15.68
N ARG A 551 9.63 21.26 15.30
CA ARG A 551 9.00 22.22 16.22
C ARG A 551 8.18 21.51 17.31
N LEU A 552 7.48 20.45 16.95
CA LEU A 552 6.76 19.63 17.93
C LEU A 552 7.72 18.98 18.93
N ALA A 553 8.86 18.47 18.47
CA ALA A 553 9.89 17.88 19.30
C ALA A 553 10.47 18.92 20.28
N GLU A 554 10.81 20.13 19.82
CA GLU A 554 11.27 21.21 20.71
C GLU A 554 10.22 21.59 21.77
N ALA A 555 8.94 21.73 21.37
CA ALA A 555 7.86 22.06 22.30
C ALA A 555 7.65 20.96 23.36
N THR A 556 7.85 19.69 22.98
CA THR A 556 7.62 18.54 23.84
C THR A 556 8.83 18.21 24.73
N LEU A 557 10.02 18.12 24.13
CA LEU A 557 11.24 17.64 24.77
C LEU A 557 12.14 18.77 25.28
N GLY A 558 11.90 20.01 24.82
CA GLY A 558 12.70 21.18 25.15
C GLY A 558 13.81 21.47 24.14
N LYS A 559 14.24 22.71 24.10
CA LYS A 559 15.25 23.20 23.11
C LYS A 559 16.68 22.75 23.41
N ASN A 560 16.96 22.40 24.68
CA ASN A 560 18.32 22.06 25.14
C ASN A 560 18.49 20.52 25.30
N GLY A 561 17.71 19.72 24.58
CA GLY A 561 17.83 18.26 24.55
C GLY A 561 19.07 17.78 23.80
N ALA A 562 19.31 16.46 23.82
CA ALA A 562 20.45 15.84 23.12
C ALA A 562 20.36 16.01 21.58
N VAL A 563 19.13 16.05 21.02
CA VAL A 563 18.88 16.20 19.58
C VAL A 563 18.66 17.67 19.22
N PRO A 564 19.46 18.25 18.32
CA PRO A 564 19.32 19.65 17.91
C PRO A 564 18.26 19.79 16.79
N TRP A 565 16.98 19.64 17.13
CA TRP A 565 15.86 19.53 16.21
C TRP A 565 15.78 20.66 15.18
N ARG A 566 15.95 21.93 15.64
CA ARG A 566 15.87 23.08 14.76
C ARG A 566 17.04 23.11 13.79
N TRP A 567 18.25 22.82 14.24
CA TRP A 567 19.44 22.77 13.42
C TRP A 567 19.32 21.69 12.34
N LEU A 568 18.70 20.53 12.65
CA LEU A 568 18.43 19.46 11.67
C LEU A 568 17.40 19.90 10.62
N SER A 569 16.32 20.59 11.01
CA SER A 569 15.25 20.99 10.08
C SER A 569 15.60 22.19 9.19
N GLU A 570 16.60 22.97 9.55
CA GLU A 570 17.09 24.10 8.73
C GLU A 570 17.81 23.64 7.47
N ASP A 571 18.42 22.44 7.51
CA ASP A 571 19.19 21.88 6.41
C ASP A 571 19.07 20.34 6.40
N TYR A 572 18.42 19.79 5.38
CA TYR A 572 18.11 18.36 5.29
C TYR A 572 19.36 17.50 5.02
N ASP A 573 20.45 18.07 4.53
CA ASP A 573 21.73 17.37 4.40
C ASP A 573 22.20 16.84 5.76
N ARG A 574 21.96 17.59 6.84
CA ARG A 574 22.31 17.22 8.21
C ARG A 574 21.49 16.01 8.71
N ILE A 575 20.24 15.91 8.26
CA ILE A 575 19.40 14.74 8.56
C ILE A 575 19.94 13.53 7.81
N ARG A 576 20.29 13.67 6.54
CA ARG A 576 20.88 12.62 5.71
C ARG A 576 22.23 12.13 6.23
N GLU A 577 23.09 13.04 6.73
CA GLU A 577 24.33 12.68 7.44
C GLU A 577 24.09 11.88 8.71
N LEU A 578 22.98 12.16 9.42
CA LEU A 578 22.59 11.38 10.59
C LEU A 578 22.05 10.00 10.18
N ILE A 579 21.22 9.93 9.13
CA ILE A 579 20.76 8.66 8.54
C ILE A 579 21.95 7.80 8.12
N GLU A 580 22.95 8.36 7.45
CA GLU A 580 24.18 7.68 7.03
C GLU A 580 24.88 6.98 8.22
N ARG A 581 24.92 7.63 9.38
CA ARG A 581 25.57 7.05 10.59
C ARG A 581 24.74 5.99 11.30
N VAL A 582 23.41 5.97 11.09
CA VAL A 582 22.48 5.06 11.79
C VAL A 582 22.05 3.90 10.90
N VAL A 583 21.85 4.10 9.60
CA VAL A 583 21.22 3.15 8.69
C VAL A 583 22.26 2.61 7.69
N PRO A 584 22.62 1.32 7.74
CA PRO A 584 23.55 0.72 6.78
C PRO A 584 23.04 0.84 5.33
N GLY A 585 23.96 1.04 4.40
CA GLY A 585 23.67 1.20 2.98
C GLY A 585 23.48 2.65 2.52
N PHE A 586 23.52 3.61 3.46
CA PHE A 586 23.44 5.04 3.18
C PHE A 586 24.80 5.78 3.26
N GLU A 587 25.90 5.05 3.21
CA GLU A 587 27.24 5.64 3.24
C GLU A 587 27.40 6.67 2.11
N ASN A 588 27.94 7.86 2.42
CA ASN A 588 28.07 9.01 1.53
C ASN A 588 26.73 9.48 0.94
N PHE A 589 25.67 9.50 1.75
CA PHE A 589 24.30 9.69 1.30
C PHE A 589 24.11 10.95 0.43
N ASN A 590 24.50 12.13 0.92
CA ASN A 590 24.35 13.38 0.18
C ASN A 590 25.10 13.33 -1.16
N HIS A 591 26.34 12.83 -1.18
CA HIS A 591 27.13 12.72 -2.42
C HIS A 591 26.48 11.76 -3.44
N ARG A 592 25.92 10.64 -2.99
CA ARG A 592 25.29 9.63 -3.87
C ARG A 592 23.98 10.10 -4.51
N LEU A 593 23.34 11.12 -3.95
CA LEU A 593 22.16 11.72 -4.56
C LEU A 593 22.46 12.50 -5.85
N ASP A 594 23.73 12.91 -6.04
CA ASP A 594 24.20 13.56 -7.27
C ASP A 594 24.31 12.53 -8.43
N GLU A 595 24.28 11.22 -8.12
CA GLU A 595 24.28 10.15 -9.12
C GLU A 595 22.99 10.18 -9.96
N GLU A 596 23.11 9.82 -11.21
CA GLU A 596 22.00 9.82 -12.14
C GLU A 596 20.90 8.81 -11.78
N GLY A 597 19.69 9.28 -11.41
CA GLY A 597 18.56 8.45 -11.02
C GLY A 597 18.52 8.01 -9.56
N GLY A 598 19.45 8.45 -8.71
CA GLY A 598 19.61 8.00 -7.33
C GLY A 598 20.47 6.74 -7.22
N PHE A 599 20.27 5.94 -6.16
CA PHE A 599 21.09 4.75 -5.93
C PHE A 599 20.30 3.59 -5.35
N TYR A 600 20.73 2.37 -5.67
CA TYR A 600 20.19 1.16 -5.09
C TYR A 600 20.76 0.90 -3.69
N LEU A 601 19.90 0.58 -2.74
CA LEU A 601 20.35 0.01 -1.46
C LEU A 601 20.85 -1.43 -1.66
N PRO A 602 21.87 -1.84 -0.90
CA PRO A 602 22.36 -3.22 -0.94
C PRO A 602 21.23 -4.23 -0.67
N ASN A 603 21.20 -5.32 -1.44
CA ASN A 603 20.25 -6.42 -1.24
C ASN A 603 21.01 -7.73 -1.14
N SER A 604 21.07 -8.27 0.06
CA SER A 604 21.86 -9.48 0.35
C SER A 604 21.34 -10.71 -0.40
N ALA A 605 20.01 -10.89 -0.51
CA ALA A 605 19.43 -12.02 -1.23
C ALA A 605 19.69 -11.95 -2.75
N LYS A 606 19.67 -10.74 -3.35
CA LYS A 606 20.10 -10.55 -4.76
C LYS A 606 21.57 -10.93 -4.96
N ALA A 607 22.41 -10.71 -3.96
CA ALA A 607 23.82 -11.11 -3.97
C ALA A 607 24.04 -12.58 -3.54
N ARG A 608 22.98 -13.37 -3.33
CA ARG A 608 23.03 -14.75 -2.78
C ARG A 608 23.76 -14.86 -1.44
N LYS A 609 23.68 -13.81 -0.64
CA LYS A 609 24.09 -13.76 0.75
C LYS A 609 22.85 -13.76 1.61
N TRP A 610 22.64 -14.81 2.36
CA TRP A 610 21.39 -15.04 3.07
C TRP A 610 21.53 -14.59 4.53
N ASP A 611 20.85 -13.49 4.90
CA ASP A 611 20.85 -12.97 6.27
C ASP A 611 19.80 -13.72 7.14
N THR A 612 19.86 -15.05 7.06
CA THR A 612 19.11 -15.98 7.91
C THR A 612 20.03 -16.51 9.02
N PRO A 613 19.49 -17.09 10.10
CA PRO A 613 20.33 -17.62 11.18
C PRO A 613 21.40 -18.63 10.74
N GLU A 614 21.09 -19.43 9.71
CA GLU A 614 21.98 -20.47 9.20
C GLU A 614 22.81 -20.03 7.99
N GLY A 615 22.63 -18.79 7.53
CA GLY A 615 23.34 -18.28 6.36
C GLY A 615 22.93 -18.92 5.04
N LYS A 616 21.73 -19.54 4.97
CA LYS A 616 21.15 -20.17 3.77
C LYS A 616 19.69 -19.76 3.60
N ALA A 617 19.19 -19.77 2.36
CA ALA A 617 17.76 -19.63 2.10
C ALA A 617 16.98 -20.84 2.63
N VAL A 618 15.79 -20.62 3.18
CA VAL A 618 15.05 -21.61 3.95
C VAL A 618 13.78 -22.03 3.21
N PHE A 619 13.65 -23.34 2.89
CA PHE A 619 12.39 -23.88 2.44
C PHE A 619 11.36 -23.89 3.58
N SER A 620 10.17 -23.33 3.32
CA SER A 620 9.07 -23.33 4.28
C SER A 620 8.31 -24.66 4.22
N THR A 621 8.02 -25.20 5.39
CA THR A 621 7.22 -26.43 5.55
C THR A 621 5.86 -26.17 6.17
N ALA A 622 5.30 -24.98 5.97
CA ALA A 622 3.98 -24.63 6.48
C ALA A 622 2.88 -25.54 5.92
N PRO A 623 1.87 -25.90 6.72
CA PRO A 623 0.73 -26.67 6.25
C PRO A 623 -0.06 -25.90 5.19
N MET A 624 -0.79 -26.61 4.33
CA MET A 624 -1.65 -26.02 3.31
C MET A 624 -3.01 -25.61 3.92
N ASP A 625 -3.00 -24.60 4.78
CA ASP A 625 -4.20 -24.05 5.42
C ASP A 625 -4.83 -22.97 4.52
N VAL A 626 -5.79 -23.36 3.70
CA VAL A 626 -6.55 -22.48 2.81
C VAL A 626 -7.92 -22.23 3.43
N PHE A 627 -8.29 -20.96 3.54
CA PHE A 627 -9.56 -20.53 4.10
C PHE A 627 -10.75 -21.11 3.33
N GLN A 628 -11.70 -21.69 4.05
CA GLN A 628 -12.97 -22.20 3.51
C GLN A 628 -14.13 -21.57 4.27
N SER A 629 -15.10 -21.01 3.53
CA SER A 629 -16.33 -20.49 4.13
C SER A 629 -17.26 -21.62 4.54
N ALA A 630 -18.10 -21.38 5.54
CA ALA A 630 -19.19 -22.29 5.89
C ALA A 630 -20.18 -22.44 4.72
N GLU A 631 -20.94 -23.54 4.73
CA GLU A 631 -21.97 -23.81 3.72
C GLU A 631 -22.96 -22.64 3.59
N GLY A 632 -23.30 -22.26 2.36
CA GLY A 632 -24.19 -21.14 2.05
C GLY A 632 -23.57 -19.74 2.16
N ARG A 633 -22.33 -19.62 2.64
CA ARG A 633 -21.60 -18.35 2.74
C ARG A 633 -20.68 -18.12 1.55
N LEU A 634 -20.21 -16.89 1.39
CA LEU A 634 -19.26 -16.47 0.36
C LEU A 634 -17.99 -15.94 1.01
N VAL A 635 -16.89 -15.93 0.23
CA VAL A 635 -15.64 -15.26 0.61
C VAL A 635 -15.55 -13.94 -0.10
N LEU A 636 -15.61 -12.85 0.66
CA LEU A 636 -15.47 -11.47 0.15
C LEU A 636 -14.01 -11.05 0.10
N GLN A 637 -13.61 -10.48 -1.02
CA GLN A 637 -12.38 -9.69 -1.16
C GLN A 637 -12.68 -8.20 -1.38
N THR A 638 -11.93 -7.32 -0.74
CA THR A 638 -12.02 -5.88 -1.03
C THR A 638 -11.22 -5.53 -2.29
N LEU A 639 -11.70 -4.58 -3.09
CA LEU A 639 -11.07 -4.11 -4.32
C LEU A 639 -10.86 -2.60 -4.30
N ARG A 640 -9.96 -2.09 -5.15
CA ARG A 640 -9.89 -0.67 -5.53
C ARG A 640 -10.65 -0.47 -6.83
N SER A 641 -11.41 0.63 -6.93
CA SER A 641 -11.95 1.09 -8.22
C SER A 641 -10.84 1.75 -9.04
N HIS A 642 -11.07 1.93 -10.34
CA HIS A 642 -10.06 2.56 -11.20
C HIS A 642 -9.81 4.02 -10.83
N ASP A 643 -10.85 4.78 -10.50
CA ASP A 643 -10.75 6.21 -10.15
C ASP A 643 -10.42 6.45 -8.68
N GLN A 644 -9.50 5.64 -8.15
CA GLN A 644 -9.11 5.62 -6.76
C GLN A 644 -7.62 5.28 -6.62
N PHE A 645 -6.95 5.93 -5.68
CA PHE A 645 -5.65 5.49 -5.20
C PHE A 645 -5.69 5.35 -3.67
N ASN A 646 -5.50 4.14 -3.17
CA ASN A 646 -5.64 3.77 -1.77
C ASN A 646 -7.01 4.19 -1.20
N THR A 647 -7.07 5.12 -0.22
CA THR A 647 -8.32 5.68 0.33
C THR A 647 -8.78 6.94 -0.38
N THR A 648 -7.96 7.52 -1.26
CA THR A 648 -8.31 8.74 -2.00
C THR A 648 -9.18 8.39 -3.21
N ILE A 649 -10.36 8.97 -3.27
CA ILE A 649 -11.36 8.74 -4.32
C ILE A 649 -11.39 9.95 -5.24
N TYR A 650 -10.79 9.82 -6.42
CA TYR A 650 -10.74 10.88 -7.42
C TYR A 650 -12.04 11.00 -8.23
N GLY A 651 -12.81 9.91 -8.33
CA GLY A 651 -14.05 9.88 -9.08
C GLY A 651 -14.93 8.69 -8.70
N MET A 652 -16.16 8.69 -9.25
CA MET A 652 -17.17 7.68 -8.96
C MET A 652 -17.21 6.58 -10.01
N ASP A 653 -16.23 6.56 -10.95
CA ASP A 653 -16.24 5.68 -12.11
C ASP A 653 -15.12 4.63 -12.02
N ASP A 654 -15.50 3.36 -12.18
CA ASP A 654 -14.57 2.28 -12.49
C ASP A 654 -14.78 1.85 -13.95
N ARG A 655 -14.20 2.62 -14.86
CA ARG A 655 -14.40 2.37 -16.30
C ARG A 655 -13.85 1.03 -16.74
N TYR A 656 -12.93 0.39 -16.00
CA TYR A 656 -12.40 -0.92 -16.35
C TYR A 656 -13.38 -2.04 -16.02
N ARG A 657 -14.13 -1.92 -14.92
CA ARG A 657 -15.20 -2.86 -14.58
C ARG A 657 -16.58 -2.44 -15.06
N GLY A 658 -16.67 -1.33 -15.80
CA GLY A 658 -17.93 -0.86 -16.40
C GLY A 658 -18.90 -0.25 -15.40
N ILE A 659 -18.43 0.28 -14.25
CA ILE A 659 -19.25 0.88 -13.22
C ILE A 659 -19.09 2.40 -13.24
N SER A 660 -20.22 3.14 -13.23
CA SER A 660 -20.22 4.60 -13.10
C SER A 660 -21.23 5.06 -12.08
N ASN A 661 -20.90 6.14 -11.36
CA ASN A 661 -21.71 6.83 -10.35
C ASN A 661 -22.10 6.03 -9.11
N ALA A 662 -21.47 4.88 -8.84
CA ALA A 662 -21.75 4.08 -7.65
C ALA A 662 -20.46 3.44 -7.08
N ARG A 663 -20.43 3.37 -5.75
CA ARG A 663 -19.31 2.72 -5.03
C ARG A 663 -19.78 1.64 -4.06
N ARG A 664 -21.00 1.76 -3.50
CA ARG A 664 -21.59 0.68 -2.71
C ARG A 664 -22.10 -0.43 -3.62
N ILE A 665 -21.18 -1.24 -4.15
CA ILE A 665 -21.49 -2.37 -5.02
C ILE A 665 -20.81 -3.64 -4.52
N ILE A 666 -21.42 -4.76 -4.84
CA ILE A 666 -20.83 -6.09 -4.63
C ILE A 666 -20.90 -6.87 -5.94
N PHE A 667 -19.74 -7.32 -6.40
CA PHE A 667 -19.61 -8.20 -7.57
C PHE A 667 -19.83 -9.65 -7.13
N LEU A 668 -20.68 -10.35 -7.86
CA LEU A 668 -21.08 -11.72 -7.56
C LEU A 668 -21.05 -12.59 -8.81
N ASN A 669 -20.71 -13.85 -8.63
CA ASN A 669 -20.90 -14.84 -9.69
C ASN A 669 -22.39 -14.97 -10.04
N PRO A 670 -22.76 -15.02 -11.35
CA PRO A 670 -24.16 -15.15 -11.75
C PRO A 670 -24.88 -16.37 -11.18
N GLU A 671 -24.19 -17.52 -11.02
CA GLU A 671 -24.77 -18.72 -10.39
C GLU A 671 -25.06 -18.50 -8.91
N ASP A 672 -24.14 -17.83 -8.21
CA ASP A 672 -24.33 -17.47 -6.79
C ASP A 672 -25.53 -16.53 -6.59
N MET A 673 -25.73 -15.60 -7.54
CA MET A 673 -26.90 -14.71 -7.53
C MET A 673 -28.21 -15.50 -7.76
N LEU A 674 -28.19 -16.42 -8.72
CA LEU A 674 -29.36 -17.25 -9.03
C LEU A 674 -29.79 -18.12 -7.83
N VAL A 675 -28.83 -18.82 -7.20
CA VAL A 675 -29.10 -19.68 -6.03
C VAL A 675 -29.67 -18.87 -4.86
N ARG A 676 -29.31 -17.60 -4.72
CA ARG A 676 -29.75 -16.70 -3.65
C ARG A 676 -30.97 -15.85 -4.02
N ASN A 677 -31.54 -16.04 -5.22
CA ASN A 677 -32.63 -15.21 -5.75
C ASN A 677 -32.33 -13.72 -5.75
N ILE A 678 -31.09 -13.33 -6.05
CA ILE A 678 -30.64 -11.94 -6.15
C ILE A 678 -30.65 -11.51 -7.63
N ARG A 679 -31.29 -10.38 -7.95
CA ARG A 679 -31.34 -9.82 -9.31
C ARG A 679 -30.18 -8.86 -9.54
N PRO A 680 -29.68 -8.72 -10.79
CA PRO A 680 -28.75 -7.66 -11.14
C PRO A 680 -29.26 -6.26 -10.75
N GLY A 681 -28.40 -5.47 -10.09
CA GLY A 681 -28.75 -4.12 -9.59
C GLY A 681 -29.60 -4.11 -8.31
N GLN A 682 -29.98 -5.26 -7.77
CA GLN A 682 -30.77 -5.32 -6.53
C GLN A 682 -29.96 -4.83 -5.33
N SER A 683 -30.61 -4.06 -4.45
CA SER A 683 -30.03 -3.66 -3.17
C SER A 683 -29.96 -4.86 -2.22
N VAL A 684 -28.78 -5.06 -1.62
CA VAL A 684 -28.52 -6.15 -0.69
C VAL A 684 -27.81 -5.65 0.56
N ASP A 685 -28.04 -6.32 1.67
CA ASP A 685 -27.33 -6.13 2.92
C ASP A 685 -26.33 -7.27 3.11
N ILE A 686 -25.13 -6.93 3.54
CA ILE A 686 -24.00 -7.87 3.69
C ILE A 686 -23.71 -8.03 5.17
N THR A 687 -23.65 -9.26 5.65
CA THR A 687 -23.22 -9.59 7.01
C THR A 687 -21.92 -10.36 6.95
N SER A 688 -20.88 -9.88 7.64
CA SER A 688 -19.64 -10.64 7.83
C SER A 688 -19.61 -11.36 9.17
N TYR A 689 -18.83 -12.44 9.21
CA TYR A 689 -18.73 -13.35 10.36
C TYR A 689 -17.28 -13.52 10.79
N TRP A 690 -17.04 -13.42 12.08
CA TRP A 690 -15.74 -13.75 12.68
C TRP A 690 -15.93 -14.26 14.10
N LYS A 691 -15.61 -15.52 14.34
CA LYS A 691 -15.90 -16.17 15.63
C LYS A 691 -17.39 -16.01 16.00
N ASN A 692 -17.67 -15.37 17.12
CA ASN A 692 -19.03 -15.11 17.60
C ASN A 692 -19.53 -13.68 17.30
N GLU A 693 -18.84 -12.93 16.44
CA GLU A 693 -19.16 -11.55 16.11
C GLU A 693 -19.65 -11.43 14.68
N THR A 694 -20.56 -10.50 14.44
CA THR A 694 -21.03 -10.13 13.12
C THR A 694 -20.88 -8.64 12.88
N ARG A 695 -20.74 -8.26 11.60
CA ARG A 695 -20.70 -6.87 11.14
C ARG A 695 -21.61 -6.73 9.93
N GLU A 696 -22.27 -5.59 9.81
CA GLU A 696 -23.23 -5.35 8.72
C GLU A 696 -22.81 -4.16 7.86
N ALA A 697 -23.05 -4.29 6.56
CA ALA A 697 -22.96 -3.22 5.59
C ALA A 697 -24.23 -3.23 4.73
N LYS A 698 -24.99 -2.13 4.74
CA LYS A 698 -26.33 -2.05 4.12
C LYS A 698 -26.31 -1.32 2.77
N GLY A 699 -27.27 -1.68 1.90
CA GLY A 699 -27.54 -0.97 0.67
C GLY A 699 -26.47 -1.09 -0.39
N PHE A 700 -25.86 -2.26 -0.56
CA PHE A 700 -24.95 -2.55 -1.66
C PHE A 700 -25.75 -3.02 -2.89
N LEU A 701 -25.32 -2.62 -4.09
CA LEU A 701 -25.91 -3.05 -5.34
C LEU A 701 -25.23 -4.30 -5.86
N ALA A 702 -25.98 -5.37 -6.08
CA ALA A 702 -25.49 -6.65 -6.57
C ALA A 702 -25.21 -6.58 -8.09
N ILE A 703 -23.95 -6.77 -8.49
CA ILE A 703 -23.49 -6.70 -9.88
C ILE A 703 -23.02 -8.09 -10.31
N PRO A 704 -23.60 -8.67 -11.38
CA PRO A 704 -23.07 -9.90 -11.94
C PRO A 704 -21.69 -9.67 -12.54
N TYR A 705 -20.74 -10.55 -12.21
CA TYR A 705 -19.36 -10.41 -12.68
C TYR A 705 -18.69 -11.77 -12.82
N GLU A 706 -17.71 -11.87 -13.74
CA GLU A 706 -16.90 -13.10 -13.91
C GLU A 706 -15.91 -13.23 -12.73
N ILE A 707 -16.36 -13.90 -11.67
CA ILE A 707 -15.61 -14.22 -10.45
C ILE A 707 -15.89 -15.68 -10.08
N PRO A 708 -14.95 -16.44 -9.47
CA PRO A 708 -15.19 -17.81 -9.05
C PRO A 708 -16.42 -17.95 -8.17
N ALA A 709 -17.21 -19.00 -8.39
CA ALA A 709 -18.34 -19.33 -7.53
C ALA A 709 -17.92 -19.48 -6.06
N GLY A 710 -18.75 -19.03 -5.13
CA GLY A 710 -18.44 -18.95 -3.70
C GLY A 710 -17.60 -17.73 -3.32
N SER A 711 -17.22 -16.87 -4.28
CA SER A 711 -16.46 -15.64 -4.05
C SER A 711 -17.31 -14.40 -4.30
N ALA A 712 -16.98 -13.32 -3.62
CA ALA A 712 -17.55 -11.99 -3.82
C ALA A 712 -16.46 -10.92 -3.81
N ALA A 713 -16.73 -9.75 -4.39
CA ALA A 713 -15.82 -8.62 -4.32
C ALA A 713 -16.59 -7.31 -4.12
N ALA A 714 -16.05 -6.39 -3.29
CA ALA A 714 -16.64 -5.08 -3.07
C ALA A 714 -15.56 -4.01 -2.96
N TYR A 715 -15.92 -2.75 -3.22
CA TYR A 715 -14.95 -1.67 -3.17
C TYR A 715 -14.52 -1.34 -1.74
N PHE A 716 -13.23 -1.09 -1.61
CA PHE A 716 -12.58 -0.47 -0.48
C PHE A 716 -12.63 1.07 -0.69
N PRO A 717 -12.92 1.92 0.32
CA PRO A 717 -13.06 1.56 1.73
C PRO A 717 -14.48 1.17 2.16
N GLU A 718 -15.46 1.22 1.30
CA GLU A 718 -16.88 1.00 1.64
C GLU A 718 -17.13 -0.34 2.32
N ALA A 719 -16.38 -1.37 1.94
CA ALA A 719 -16.46 -2.71 2.54
C ALA A 719 -15.61 -2.90 3.81
N ASN A 720 -14.82 -1.91 4.25
CA ASN A 720 -13.93 -2.05 5.40
C ASN A 720 -14.68 -2.30 6.71
N VAL A 721 -15.89 -1.81 6.83
CA VAL A 721 -16.74 -2.07 8.00
C VAL A 721 -16.98 -3.57 8.22
N LEU A 722 -16.86 -4.39 7.16
CA LEU A 722 -17.04 -5.85 7.20
C LEU A 722 -15.77 -6.59 7.62
N VAL A 723 -14.60 -5.95 7.61
CA VAL A 723 -13.32 -6.59 7.93
C VAL A 723 -13.13 -6.65 9.44
N PRO A 724 -13.13 -7.84 10.07
CA PRO A 724 -13.06 -7.93 11.53
C PRO A 724 -11.71 -7.46 12.07
N ILE A 725 -11.71 -6.63 13.12
CA ILE A 725 -10.48 -6.14 13.77
C ILE A 725 -9.60 -7.29 14.30
N GLY A 726 -10.22 -8.37 14.77
CA GLY A 726 -9.53 -9.54 15.28
C GLY A 726 -9.06 -10.55 14.24
N SER A 727 -9.37 -10.33 12.94
CA SER A 727 -8.94 -11.20 11.86
C SER A 727 -7.65 -10.69 11.23
N GLN A 728 -6.54 -11.36 11.52
CA GLN A 728 -5.20 -10.95 11.14
C GLN A 728 -4.42 -12.12 10.52
N ALA A 729 -3.47 -11.78 9.66
CA ALA A 729 -2.51 -12.72 9.11
C ALA A 729 -1.59 -13.27 10.21
N GLU A 730 -1.40 -14.56 10.23
CA GLU A 730 -0.56 -15.24 11.22
C GLU A 730 0.89 -14.77 11.10
N GLY A 731 1.45 -14.37 12.23
CA GLY A 731 2.82 -13.88 12.36
C GLY A 731 3.02 -12.41 12.01
N SER A 732 2.27 -11.84 11.05
CA SER A 732 2.47 -10.45 10.62
C SER A 732 1.44 -9.45 11.13
N GLY A 733 0.33 -9.91 11.70
CA GLY A 733 -0.73 -9.01 12.21
C GLY A 733 -1.52 -8.25 11.12
N THR A 734 -1.25 -8.49 9.83
CA THR A 734 -1.92 -7.78 8.73
C THR A 734 -3.42 -8.12 8.69
N PRO A 735 -4.35 -7.13 8.64
CA PRO A 735 -5.79 -7.39 8.54
C PRO A 735 -6.18 -8.18 7.29
N THR A 736 -7.13 -9.12 7.43
CA THR A 736 -7.50 -10.07 6.37
C THR A 736 -8.57 -9.53 5.42
N SER A 737 -8.34 -8.38 4.80
CA SER A 737 -9.31 -7.71 3.94
C SER A 737 -9.62 -8.45 2.62
N LYS A 738 -8.90 -9.53 2.31
CA LYS A 738 -9.07 -10.30 1.07
C LYS A 738 -9.74 -11.66 1.27
N ALA A 739 -10.08 -12.04 2.50
CA ALA A 739 -10.80 -13.28 2.77
C ALA A 739 -11.74 -13.09 3.98
N VAL A 740 -12.84 -12.40 3.74
CA VAL A 740 -13.88 -12.15 4.76
C VAL A 740 -15.08 -13.04 4.49
N GLU A 741 -15.48 -13.84 5.48
CA GLU A 741 -16.67 -14.69 5.37
C GLU A 741 -17.94 -13.85 5.46
N ILE A 742 -18.84 -13.96 4.47
CA ILE A 742 -20.06 -13.17 4.40
C ILE A 742 -21.30 -13.99 4.06
N SER A 743 -22.46 -13.47 4.46
CA SER A 743 -23.75 -13.78 3.85
C SER A 743 -24.37 -12.51 3.24
N ILE A 744 -25.28 -12.71 2.30
CA ILE A 744 -25.95 -11.62 1.59
C ILE A 744 -27.45 -11.87 1.65
N LEU A 745 -28.19 -10.84 2.03
CA LEU A 745 -29.65 -10.84 2.05
C LEU A 745 -30.18 -9.69 1.18
N SER A 746 -31.33 -9.92 0.54
CA SER A 746 -32.04 -8.82 -0.13
C SER A 746 -32.39 -7.74 0.90
N SER A 747 -32.05 -6.50 0.63
CA SER A 747 -32.50 -5.40 1.50
C SER A 747 -34.02 -5.35 1.43
N ASN A 748 -34.69 -5.40 2.57
CA ASN A 748 -36.13 -5.10 2.65
C ASN A 748 -36.26 -3.59 2.39
N THR A 749 -36.55 -3.22 1.14
CA THR A 749 -37.06 -1.88 0.84
C THR A 749 -38.55 -1.92 1.16
N ASP A 750 -38.93 -1.51 2.39
CA ASP A 750 -40.26 -1.05 2.66
C ASP A 750 -40.56 0.27 1.87
#